data_f1c1e95b48f07be12e75ee28b8f4bf99
#
_entry.id   f1c1e95b48f07be12e75ee28b8f4bf99
#
_cell.length_a   1.000
_cell.length_b   1.000
_cell.length_c   1.000
_cell.angle_alpha   90.00
_cell.angle_beta   90.00
_cell.angle_gamma   90.00
#
_symmetry.space_group_name_H-M   'P 1'
#
loop_
_entity.id
_entity.type
_entity.pdbx_description
1 polymer ?
#
loop_
_entity_poly.entity_id
_entity_poly.type
_entity_poly.pdbx_seq_one_letter_code
_entity_poly.pdbx_strand_id
1 'polypeptide(L)'
;MHLIFLATSLVCVLSPWLHPSLASSASQGVEDKVERDAASALLKQQATAAPATDNTTHHAAEQGITYPSRLIYYLNEDSESTHHDLNTHAKNQAAADQTVHLAQASFQLEAFGSRFVLDLTLNNDLLSSDYVEIHYENGKPVLSKGGEHCYYHGQVRGSSNSYVALSTCNGLHGMFDDGVHAYLIEPLHQAHLIDTSARPHKIKRAASILSNHGSAEQVYEDGEEALFSELNELSWLRRRKKRAMPRSVFEEMKYLEIMIVSDHSMYKRHKNKQHTKNFAKSVVNLVDGIFKDQLHTRVVLVALEIWTDKDQIPIGVKPLEMLRDFSKYRQQSIKLHADSVQLLSNVTFHYRRSSAAYFGGMCSVSRGVGVNEYGTTSSMFVSLSQSLAQNLGIQWDPAAKRKECGCVNSWSGCIMEDTGVQHPQRFSKCSISDYREFLLKGGGSCLFNRPTKLFEVAHCGNGYVEVGEECDCGLRSDCHKGCCKKCSLANGAHCSDGPCCNVTCLFYPRGYSCRYAVNDCDISETCTGDSGQCPPNLHKQDGYMCQVNQGRCYTGECKTRENQCKYIWGSKAGSSEKFCYEKLNTEGTEKGNCGKDGDRWIQCSKHDVFCGYLLCTNVGRTPRIGMMKGDVTPTSFNHQGNVIQCTGAHVLLDDDTDLGYVEDGTPCGPSMMCLDHKCLPIQSLNMSTCPIGPNGQVCSAHGVCNNEATCTCDATWAGTDCSMPDPPKETDITTTEEPKVSVATNRLIGAVAGTILALGVIFGGTGWGIENVKKRRYDPNAQAI
;
A
#
# COMPACT_ATOMS: atom_id res chain seq x y z
N MET A 1 11.15 12.25 -57.25
CA MET A 1 12.23 12.94 -58.00
C MET A 1 13.37 13.12 -57.02
N HIS A 2 14.32 12.30 -57.19
CA HIS A 2 15.77 12.51 -57.33
C HIS A 2 16.46 13.01 -56.05
N LEU A 3 17.25 12.17 -55.45
CA LEU A 3 18.59 11.61 -55.78
C LEU A 3 19.74 12.45 -55.24
N ILE A 4 20.56 11.85 -54.38
CA ILE A 4 21.99 11.51 -54.60
C ILE A 4 22.93 12.57 -53.99
N PHE A 5 24.01 12.29 -53.16
CA PHE A 5 25.23 11.51 -53.31
C PHE A 5 25.96 11.55 -51.95
N LEU A 6 26.46 10.47 -51.42
CA LEU A 6 27.80 9.88 -51.57
C LEU A 6 28.96 10.85 -51.25
N ALA A 7 30.01 10.54 -50.57
CA ALA A 7 30.81 9.38 -50.28
C ALA A 7 32.06 9.79 -49.49
N THR A 8 32.70 8.90 -48.89
CA THR A 8 34.02 8.23 -48.94
C THR A 8 35.03 8.79 -47.93
N SER A 9 35.96 8.10 -47.32
CA SER A 9 36.79 6.95 -47.58
C SER A 9 37.49 6.56 -46.30
N LEU A 10 37.67 5.33 -45.90
CA LEU A 10 38.64 4.29 -46.25
C LEU A 10 40.12 4.55 -45.85
N VAL A 11 40.69 3.65 -45.07
CA VAL A 11 42.00 2.99 -45.16
C VAL A 11 42.16 2.13 -43.87
N CYS A 12 42.02 0.83 -43.86
CA CYS A 12 42.89 -0.28 -44.24
C CYS A 12 44.26 -0.20 -43.56
N VAL A 13 44.89 -1.18 -42.99
CA VAL A 13 45.04 -2.62 -43.15
C VAL A 13 46.11 -3.08 -42.17
N LEU A 14 46.06 -4.24 -41.56
CA LEU A 14 46.90 -5.42 -41.57
C LEU A 14 47.00 -6.11 -40.19
N SER A 15 46.52 -7.33 -40.18
CA SER A 15 47.00 -8.41 -39.30
C SER A 15 48.24 -9.08 -39.89
N PRO A 16 49.01 -9.86 -39.13
CA PRO A 16 48.81 -11.29 -39.22
C PRO A 16 49.07 -12.11 -37.93
N TRP A 17 48.33 -13.19 -37.83
CA TRP A 17 48.59 -14.52 -37.30
C TRP A 17 49.93 -14.82 -36.62
N LEU A 18 49.86 -15.44 -35.41
CA LEU A 18 50.64 -16.62 -35.04
C LEU A 18 50.15 -17.21 -33.71
N HIS A 19 49.55 -18.39 -33.77
CA HIS A 19 49.57 -19.34 -32.67
C HIS A 19 50.95 -19.91 -32.44
N PRO A 20 51.38 -20.27 -31.21
CA PRO A 20 51.28 -21.67 -30.88
C PRO A 20 50.79 -22.00 -29.47
N SER A 21 50.29 -23.19 -29.39
CA SER A 21 49.87 -24.02 -28.29
C SER A 21 50.99 -24.32 -27.27
N LEU A 22 50.55 -24.76 -26.06
CA LEU A 22 51.28 -25.49 -25.01
C LEU A 22 52.06 -24.66 -24.00
N ALA A 23 51.42 -24.37 -22.87
CA ALA A 23 51.97 -24.62 -21.54
C ALA A 23 50.84 -24.59 -20.51
N SER A 24 50.41 -25.74 -20.13
CA SER A 24 49.38 -26.05 -19.17
C SER A 24 49.92 -26.08 -17.75
N SER A 25 49.04 -25.83 -16.78
CA SER A 25 49.03 -26.46 -15.46
C SER A 25 50.22 -26.18 -14.51
N ALA A 26 50.39 -24.90 -14.11
CA ALA A 26 51.17 -24.63 -12.89
C ALA A 26 50.80 -23.34 -12.12
N SER A 27 49.73 -22.61 -12.50
CA SER A 27 49.44 -21.32 -11.85
C SER A 27 48.21 -21.31 -10.92
N GLN A 28 47.39 -22.36 -10.93
CA GLN A 28 46.19 -22.41 -10.04
C GLN A 28 46.47 -22.78 -8.58
N GLY A 29 47.67 -23.32 -8.27
CA GLY A 29 48.05 -23.71 -6.90
C GLY A 29 48.70 -22.60 -6.06
N VAL A 30 49.06 -21.48 -6.68
CA VAL A 30 49.78 -20.38 -5.98
C VAL A 30 48.81 -19.25 -5.58
N GLU A 31 47.80 -19.00 -6.38
CA GLU A 31 46.80 -17.98 -6.04
C GLU A 31 45.91 -18.39 -4.85
N ASP A 32 45.51 -19.65 -4.76
CA ASP A 32 44.75 -20.20 -3.62
C ASP A 32 45.53 -20.22 -2.30
N LYS A 33 46.85 -20.17 -2.33
CA LYS A 33 47.66 -20.12 -1.12
C LYS A 33 47.87 -18.68 -0.64
N VAL A 34 48.01 -17.74 -1.55
CA VAL A 34 48.17 -16.31 -1.23
C VAL A 34 46.86 -15.75 -0.66
N GLU A 35 45.70 -16.18 -1.15
CA GLU A 35 44.42 -15.75 -0.64
C GLU A 35 44.09 -16.32 0.75
N ARG A 36 44.49 -17.58 1.03
CA ARG A 36 44.35 -18.21 2.35
C ARG A 36 45.30 -17.60 3.39
N ASP A 37 46.50 -17.23 2.99
CA ASP A 37 47.48 -16.59 3.89
C ASP A 37 47.09 -15.12 4.17
N ALA A 38 46.48 -14.41 3.21
CA ALA A 38 45.95 -13.07 3.40
C ALA A 38 44.71 -13.05 4.32
N ALA A 39 43.79 -14.02 4.20
CA ALA A 39 42.65 -14.17 5.08
C ALA A 39 43.05 -14.55 6.52
N SER A 40 44.08 -15.36 6.68
CA SER A 40 44.67 -15.72 7.99
C SER A 40 45.45 -14.57 8.64
N ALA A 41 46.10 -13.72 7.85
CA ALA A 41 46.77 -12.51 8.33
C ALA A 41 45.82 -11.41 8.78
N LEU A 42 44.68 -11.23 8.06
CA LEU A 42 43.61 -10.30 8.46
C LEU A 42 42.92 -10.70 9.77
N LEU A 43 42.72 -12.01 9.99
CA LEU A 43 42.16 -12.54 11.25
C LEU A 43 43.11 -12.43 12.44
N LYS A 44 44.44 -12.45 12.21
CA LYS A 44 45.46 -12.26 13.25
C LYS A 44 45.75 -10.79 13.58
N GLN A 45 45.53 -9.86 12.65
CA GLN A 45 45.67 -8.42 12.90
C GLN A 45 44.51 -7.83 13.71
N GLN A 46 43.34 -8.49 13.73
CA GLN A 46 42.20 -8.06 14.58
C GLN A 46 42.32 -8.52 16.04
N ALA A 47 43.30 -9.35 16.39
CA ALA A 47 43.46 -9.90 17.74
C ALA A 47 44.52 -9.20 18.61
N THR A 48 45.24 -8.19 18.11
CA THR A 48 46.37 -7.56 18.85
C THR A 48 46.36 -6.02 18.83
N ALA A 49 45.21 -5.36 18.82
CA ALA A 49 45.16 -3.92 19.06
C ALA A 49 44.58 -3.66 20.48
N ALA A 50 45.45 -3.35 21.42
CA ALA A 50 45.05 -2.81 22.71
C ALA A 50 44.52 -1.37 22.57
N PRO A 51 43.60 -0.89 23.45
CA PRO A 51 42.78 0.29 23.19
C PRO A 51 43.56 1.59 23.46
N ALA A 52 43.58 2.45 22.47
CA ALA A 52 43.81 3.88 22.68
C ALA A 52 42.46 4.51 23.11
N THR A 53 42.47 5.15 24.24
CA THR A 53 41.37 5.90 24.83
C THR A 53 41.02 7.08 23.97
N ASP A 54 39.90 6.98 23.21
CA ASP A 54 39.20 8.15 22.66
C ASP A 54 37.70 7.99 22.96
N ASN A 55 37.16 8.93 23.73
CA ASN A 55 35.79 8.92 24.26
C ASN A 55 34.79 9.37 23.22
N THR A 56 34.55 8.54 22.20
CA THR A 56 33.32 8.59 21.39
C THR A 56 32.81 7.16 21.23
N THR A 57 31.88 6.78 22.10
CA THR A 57 31.23 5.47 22.07
C THR A 57 30.32 5.35 20.85
N HIS A 58 30.87 4.96 19.70
CA HIS A 58 30.12 4.34 18.63
C HIS A 58 29.74 2.92 19.07
N HIS A 59 28.52 2.70 19.51
CA HIS A 59 27.98 1.36 19.76
C HIS A 59 27.89 0.62 18.42
N ALA A 60 28.92 -0.15 18.08
CA ALA A 60 28.88 -1.10 16.97
C ALA A 60 27.79 -2.15 17.25
N ALA A 61 26.95 -2.46 16.26
CA ALA A 61 25.99 -3.54 16.37
C ALA A 61 26.70 -4.85 16.69
N GLU A 62 26.37 -5.49 17.81
CA GLU A 62 26.95 -6.78 18.16
C GLU A 62 26.48 -7.86 17.20
N GLN A 63 27.40 -8.75 16.79
CA GLN A 63 27.12 -9.86 15.89
C GLN A 63 27.47 -11.19 16.56
N GLY A 64 26.64 -12.21 16.32
CA GLY A 64 26.82 -13.55 16.84
C GLY A 64 26.34 -14.63 15.86
N ILE A 65 26.59 -15.87 16.21
CA ILE A 65 26.04 -17.05 15.54
C ILE A 65 25.12 -17.75 16.52
N THR A 66 23.94 -18.17 16.04
CA THR A 66 22.95 -18.94 16.80
C THR A 66 22.49 -20.17 16.02
N TYR A 67 22.00 -21.16 16.73
CA TYR A 67 21.46 -22.40 16.17
C TYR A 67 20.01 -22.59 16.61
N PRO A 68 19.06 -22.02 15.88
CA PRO A 68 17.65 -22.12 16.24
C PRO A 68 17.15 -23.55 16.21
N SER A 69 16.15 -23.85 17.06
CA SER A 69 15.42 -25.10 17.06
C SER A 69 13.92 -24.85 17.14
N ARG A 70 13.13 -25.73 16.53
CA ARG A 70 11.68 -25.67 16.62
C ARG A 70 11.21 -26.41 17.86
N LEU A 71 10.30 -25.81 18.64
CA LEU A 71 9.65 -26.44 19.77
C LEU A 71 8.42 -27.23 19.30
N ILE A 72 8.27 -28.47 19.78
CA ILE A 72 7.12 -29.33 19.52
C ILE A 72 6.53 -29.72 20.86
N TYR A 73 5.24 -29.47 21.03
CA TYR A 73 4.47 -29.82 22.22
C TYR A 73 3.68 -31.09 21.97
N TYR A 74 3.75 -32.06 22.88
CA TYR A 74 2.95 -33.28 22.85
C TYR A 74 1.71 -33.14 23.73
N LEU A 75 0.53 -33.42 23.19
CA LEU A 75 -0.77 -33.24 23.86
C LEU A 75 -0.96 -34.10 25.15
N ASN A 76 -0.14 -35.11 25.34
CA ASN A 76 -0.29 -36.09 26.44
C ASN A 76 0.88 -36.12 27.42
N GLU A 77 1.88 -35.30 27.23
CA GLU A 77 3.03 -35.23 28.11
C GLU A 77 3.39 -33.73 28.27
N ASP A 78 3.63 -33.30 29.52
CA ASP A 78 4.18 -31.96 29.79
C ASP A 78 5.64 -31.81 29.31
N SER A 79 6.02 -32.54 28.25
CA SER A 79 7.38 -32.57 27.71
C SER A 79 7.47 -31.77 26.42
N GLU A 80 8.36 -30.77 26.42
CA GLU A 80 8.78 -30.07 25.21
C GLU A 80 9.92 -30.83 24.56
N SER A 81 9.84 -31.09 23.25
CA SER A 81 10.99 -31.56 22.48
C SER A 81 11.50 -30.50 21.52
N THR A 82 12.81 -30.42 21.37
CA THR A 82 13.48 -29.52 20.44
C THR A 82 13.91 -30.25 19.18
N HIS A 83 13.56 -29.73 18.02
CA HIS A 83 14.00 -30.23 16.72
C HIS A 83 14.81 -29.17 15.97
N HIS A 84 15.95 -29.56 15.44
CA HIS A 84 16.78 -28.69 14.59
C HIS A 84 16.23 -28.53 13.17
N ASP A 85 15.22 -29.32 12.78
CA ASP A 85 14.49 -29.09 11.54
C ASP A 85 13.54 -27.89 11.72
N LEU A 86 13.93 -26.77 11.10
CA LEU A 86 13.18 -25.50 11.15
C LEU A 86 12.02 -25.46 10.17
N ASN A 87 11.78 -26.54 9.43
CA ASN A 87 10.74 -26.63 8.44
C ASN A 87 9.34 -26.61 9.09
N THR A 88 8.48 -25.74 8.60
CA THR A 88 7.09 -25.59 9.06
C THR A 88 6.07 -26.25 8.15
N HIS A 89 6.48 -27.05 7.16
CA HIS A 89 5.56 -27.78 6.30
C HIS A 89 4.66 -28.73 7.11
N ALA A 90 3.35 -28.63 6.91
CA ALA A 90 2.39 -29.59 7.44
C ALA A 90 2.44 -30.86 6.61
N LYS A 91 2.66 -32.01 7.27
CA LYS A 91 2.64 -33.32 6.61
C LYS A 91 1.19 -33.76 6.37
N ASN A 92 0.53 -33.23 5.36
CA ASN A 92 -0.79 -33.70 4.92
C ASN A 92 -0.63 -34.68 3.74
N GLN A 93 -1.17 -35.89 3.89
CA GLN A 93 -1.09 -36.97 2.90
C GLN A 93 -2.03 -36.82 1.69
N ALA A 94 -2.79 -35.72 1.57
CA ALA A 94 -3.95 -35.69 0.65
C ALA A 94 -3.85 -34.81 -0.57
N ALA A 95 -2.83 -33.96 -0.73
CA ALA A 95 -2.71 -33.10 -1.94
C ALA A 95 -1.25 -32.96 -2.35
N ALA A 96 -0.91 -33.55 -3.49
CA ALA A 96 0.47 -33.66 -3.99
C ALA A 96 1.06 -32.33 -4.51
N ASP A 97 0.32 -31.20 -4.51
CA ASP A 97 0.73 -30.00 -5.23
C ASP A 97 0.68 -28.69 -4.43
N GLN A 98 0.29 -28.70 -3.15
CA GLN A 98 0.30 -27.48 -2.31
C GLN A 98 1.09 -27.71 -1.02
N THR A 99 2.15 -26.91 -0.84
CA THR A 99 2.93 -26.86 0.40
C THR A 99 2.19 -26.03 1.45
N VAL A 100 1.44 -26.69 2.32
CA VAL A 100 0.75 -26.04 3.45
C VAL A 100 1.73 -25.93 4.62
N HIS A 101 1.82 -24.75 5.22
CA HIS A 101 2.64 -24.48 6.41
C HIS A 101 1.77 -24.47 7.67
N LEU A 102 2.40 -24.74 8.83
CA LEU A 102 1.72 -24.70 10.13
C LEU A 102 1.18 -23.28 10.41
N ALA A 103 -0.06 -23.22 10.88
CA ALA A 103 -0.68 -21.94 11.27
C ALA A 103 0.04 -21.28 12.46
N GLN A 104 0.62 -22.10 13.37
CA GLN A 104 1.40 -21.65 14.51
C GLN A 104 2.67 -22.49 14.63
N ALA A 105 3.79 -21.84 15.02
CA ALA A 105 5.05 -22.50 15.27
C ALA A 105 5.84 -21.73 16.35
N SER A 106 6.54 -22.45 17.21
CA SER A 106 7.42 -21.84 18.22
C SER A 106 8.86 -22.23 17.94
N PHE A 107 9.76 -21.25 18.01
CA PHE A 107 11.19 -21.45 17.82
C PHE A 107 11.96 -20.96 19.02
N GLN A 108 13.00 -21.72 19.39
CA GLN A 108 13.93 -21.35 20.44
C GLN A 108 15.30 -21.05 19.82
N LEU A 109 15.95 -20.02 20.31
CA LEU A 109 17.34 -19.69 19.97
C LEU A 109 18.06 -19.07 21.17
N GLU A 110 19.38 -19.21 21.17
CA GLU A 110 20.27 -18.61 22.17
C GLU A 110 21.18 -17.60 21.50
N ALA A 111 21.22 -16.38 22.01
CA ALA A 111 22.10 -15.33 21.48
C ALA A 111 22.43 -14.31 22.57
N PHE A 112 23.65 -13.80 22.55
CA PHE A 112 24.14 -12.76 23.47
C PHE A 112 23.89 -13.07 24.95
N GLY A 113 23.96 -14.36 25.32
CA GLY A 113 23.75 -14.83 26.71
C GLY A 113 22.28 -14.92 27.15
N SER A 114 21.33 -14.69 26.25
CA SER A 114 19.90 -14.80 26.50
C SER A 114 19.26 -15.92 25.67
N ARG A 115 18.25 -16.58 26.24
CA ARG A 115 17.43 -17.58 25.54
C ARG A 115 16.11 -16.93 25.15
N PHE A 116 15.77 -17.01 23.86
CA PHE A 116 14.54 -16.48 23.29
C PHE A 116 13.64 -17.62 22.81
N VAL A 117 12.35 -17.51 23.11
CA VAL A 117 11.31 -18.35 22.52
C VAL A 117 10.38 -17.45 21.72
N LEU A 118 10.34 -17.70 20.43
CA LEU A 118 9.54 -16.93 19.46
C LEU A 118 8.27 -17.70 19.16
N ASP A 119 7.13 -17.17 19.58
CA ASP A 119 5.81 -17.73 19.28
C ASP A 119 5.25 -17.04 18.04
N LEU A 120 5.09 -17.81 16.95
CA LEU A 120 4.78 -17.33 15.61
C LEU A 120 3.41 -17.80 15.15
N THR A 121 2.69 -16.90 14.47
CA THR A 121 1.45 -17.17 13.76
C THR A 121 1.63 -16.83 12.29
N LEU A 122 1.15 -17.69 11.39
CA LEU A 122 1.25 -17.49 9.94
C LEU A 122 0.57 -16.16 9.55
N ASN A 123 1.29 -15.33 8.79
CA ASN A 123 0.79 -14.02 8.33
C ASN A 123 -0.15 -14.21 7.13
N ASN A 124 -1.37 -14.64 7.39
CA ASN A 124 -2.35 -14.93 6.36
C ASN A 124 -2.77 -13.72 5.51
N ASP A 125 -2.54 -12.49 6.00
CA ASP A 125 -2.88 -11.26 5.27
C ASP A 125 -1.79 -10.81 4.28
N LEU A 126 -0.63 -11.48 4.24
CA LEU A 126 0.50 -11.06 3.40
C LEU A 126 0.22 -11.21 1.91
N LEU A 127 -0.48 -12.25 1.50
CA LEU A 127 -0.79 -12.54 0.11
C LEU A 127 -2.29 -12.39 -0.15
N SER A 128 -2.66 -11.72 -1.24
CA SER A 128 -4.04 -11.60 -1.71
C SER A 128 -4.59 -12.94 -2.21
N SER A 129 -5.92 -13.13 -2.25
CA SER A 129 -6.59 -14.30 -2.85
C SER A 129 -6.23 -14.53 -4.31
N ASP A 130 -6.08 -13.43 -5.04
CA ASP A 130 -5.77 -13.43 -6.46
C ASP A 130 -4.27 -13.23 -6.72
N TYR A 131 -3.42 -13.50 -5.70
CA TYR A 131 -1.98 -13.35 -5.82
C TYR A 131 -1.42 -14.13 -6.99
N VAL A 132 -0.65 -13.45 -7.84
CA VAL A 132 0.00 -14.02 -9.03
C VAL A 132 1.49 -13.73 -9.06
N GLU A 133 2.24 -14.69 -9.58
CA GLU A 133 3.67 -14.55 -9.86
C GLU A 133 3.88 -14.52 -11.36
N ILE A 134 4.59 -13.51 -11.83
CA ILE A 134 4.83 -13.27 -13.25
C ILE A 134 6.33 -13.37 -13.51
N HIS A 135 6.73 -14.13 -14.52
CA HIS A 135 8.09 -14.17 -15.02
C HIS A 135 8.07 -14.26 -16.55
N TYR A 136 9.20 -14.08 -17.18
CA TYR A 136 9.30 -14.05 -18.63
C TYR A 136 10.05 -15.28 -19.14
N GLU A 137 9.52 -15.89 -20.22
CA GLU A 137 10.16 -16.96 -20.96
C GLU A 137 10.07 -16.64 -22.47
N ASN A 138 11.23 -16.47 -23.08
CA ASN A 138 11.33 -16.07 -24.50
C ASN A 138 10.57 -14.76 -24.81
N GLY A 139 10.64 -13.79 -23.90
CA GLY A 139 10.00 -12.48 -24.03
C GLY A 139 8.48 -12.46 -23.81
N LYS A 140 7.87 -13.58 -23.38
CA LYS A 140 6.45 -13.66 -23.07
C LYS A 140 6.24 -13.79 -21.57
N PRO A 141 5.26 -13.09 -20.99
CA PRO A 141 4.93 -13.24 -19.56
C PRO A 141 4.27 -14.61 -19.32
N VAL A 142 4.77 -15.32 -18.33
CA VAL A 142 4.21 -16.56 -17.81
C VAL A 142 3.65 -16.27 -16.43
N LEU A 143 2.36 -16.52 -16.24
CA LEU A 143 1.65 -16.29 -14.98
C LEU A 143 1.50 -17.62 -14.24
N SER A 144 1.80 -17.62 -12.95
CA SER A 144 1.50 -18.73 -12.03
C SER A 144 0.68 -18.19 -10.85
N LYS A 145 -0.40 -18.88 -10.51
CA LYS A 145 -1.22 -18.57 -9.34
C LYS A 145 -0.62 -19.24 -8.09
N GLY A 146 -0.80 -18.59 -6.94
CA GLY A 146 -0.32 -19.09 -5.68
C GLY A 146 1.17 -18.88 -5.46
N GLY A 147 1.72 -19.52 -4.46
CA GLY A 147 3.13 -19.45 -4.08
C GLY A 147 3.35 -19.98 -2.68
N GLU A 148 4.58 -20.39 -2.35
CA GLU A 148 4.95 -20.82 -1.00
C GLU A 148 4.69 -19.68 0.00
N HIS A 149 4.00 -19.99 1.10
CA HIS A 149 3.64 -19.04 2.13
C HIS A 149 4.13 -19.48 3.52
N CYS A 150 5.34 -19.08 3.85
CA CYS A 150 6.11 -19.43 5.05
C CYS A 150 6.49 -18.18 5.87
N TYR A 151 5.63 -17.16 5.88
CA TYR A 151 5.88 -15.85 6.49
C TYR A 151 5.03 -15.70 7.73
N TYR A 152 5.66 -15.31 8.84
CA TYR A 152 5.07 -15.32 10.17
C TYR A 152 5.25 -13.97 10.86
N HIS A 153 4.26 -13.62 11.68
CA HIS A 153 4.37 -12.61 12.71
C HIS A 153 4.18 -13.24 14.09
N GLY A 154 4.70 -12.62 15.14
CA GLY A 154 4.59 -13.17 16.47
C GLY A 154 5.16 -12.30 17.57
N GLN A 155 5.42 -12.93 18.70
CA GLN A 155 5.96 -12.30 19.90
C GLN A 155 7.06 -13.14 20.53
N VAL A 156 7.93 -12.50 21.31
CA VAL A 156 8.88 -13.18 22.17
C VAL A 156 8.15 -13.61 23.46
N ARG A 157 8.15 -14.89 23.77
CA ARG A 157 7.45 -15.43 24.94
C ARG A 157 7.95 -14.76 26.23
N GLY A 158 7.00 -14.29 27.03
CA GLY A 158 7.29 -13.59 28.30
C GLY A 158 7.53 -12.09 28.17
N SER A 159 7.52 -11.53 26.96
CA SER A 159 7.58 -10.08 26.72
C SER A 159 6.32 -9.60 26.01
N SER A 160 5.48 -8.83 26.71
CA SER A 160 4.23 -8.29 26.16
C SER A 160 4.45 -7.20 25.10
N ASN A 161 5.60 -6.52 25.17
CA ASN A 161 5.98 -5.44 24.24
C ASN A 161 6.99 -5.91 23.20
N SER A 162 6.92 -7.17 22.79
CA SER A 162 7.80 -7.76 21.80
C SER A 162 7.12 -7.88 20.44
N TYR A 163 7.94 -7.96 19.40
CA TYR A 163 7.47 -8.10 18.04
C TYR A 163 8.39 -9.05 17.26
N VAL A 164 7.81 -9.89 16.41
CA VAL A 164 8.55 -10.84 15.56
C VAL A 164 7.98 -10.83 14.15
N ALA A 165 8.82 -10.71 13.13
CA ALA A 165 8.46 -10.92 11.73
C ALA A 165 9.54 -11.76 11.05
N LEU A 166 9.22 -13.00 10.73
CA LEU A 166 10.15 -14.00 10.22
C LEU A 166 9.58 -14.77 9.03
N SER A 167 10.48 -15.24 8.18
CA SER A 167 10.24 -16.24 7.15
C SER A 167 10.91 -17.55 7.58
N THR A 168 10.26 -18.68 7.33
CA THR A 168 10.77 -20.04 7.61
C THR A 168 11.09 -20.83 6.35
N CYS A 169 10.97 -20.24 5.15
CA CYS A 169 11.14 -20.90 3.86
C CYS A 169 12.51 -21.60 3.69
N ASN A 170 13.59 -20.95 4.16
CA ASN A 170 14.96 -21.44 4.05
C ASN A 170 15.74 -21.32 5.37
N GLY A 171 15.12 -21.59 6.50
CA GLY A 171 15.59 -21.26 7.83
C GLY A 171 14.94 -19.96 8.34
N LEU A 172 15.31 -19.52 9.54
CA LEU A 172 14.76 -18.30 10.12
C LEU A 172 15.40 -17.06 9.49
N HIS A 173 14.61 -16.23 8.84
CA HIS A 173 15.09 -15.02 8.17
C HIS A 173 14.14 -13.86 8.45
N GLY A 174 14.64 -12.78 9.03
CA GLY A 174 13.86 -11.58 9.36
C GLY A 174 14.34 -10.92 10.64
N MET A 175 13.41 -10.40 11.43
CA MET A 175 13.75 -9.68 12.66
C MET A 175 12.79 -9.98 13.81
N PHE A 176 13.27 -9.78 15.03
CA PHE A 176 12.45 -9.74 16.25
C PHE A 176 12.96 -8.67 17.22
N ASP A 177 12.08 -8.18 18.07
CA ASP A 177 12.35 -7.21 19.11
C ASP A 177 11.80 -7.76 20.44
N ASP A 178 12.64 -7.79 21.48
CA ASP A 178 12.28 -8.32 22.81
C ASP A 178 11.72 -7.26 23.78
N GLY A 179 11.58 -6.02 23.29
CA GLY A 179 11.21 -4.85 24.09
C GLY A 179 12.42 -4.08 24.63
N VAL A 180 13.64 -4.64 24.53
CA VAL A 180 14.90 -4.00 24.98
C VAL A 180 15.86 -3.86 23.81
N HIS A 181 15.95 -4.87 22.95
CA HIS A 181 16.81 -4.91 21.78
C HIS A 181 16.09 -5.46 20.56
N ALA A 182 16.49 -4.98 19.40
CA ALA A 182 16.07 -5.53 18.14
C ALA A 182 17.15 -6.46 17.57
N TYR A 183 16.73 -7.56 16.98
CA TYR A 183 17.59 -8.62 16.46
C TYR A 183 17.26 -8.89 15.00
N LEU A 184 18.28 -8.93 14.16
CA LEU A 184 18.20 -9.39 12.78
C LEU A 184 18.79 -10.79 12.70
N ILE A 185 18.06 -11.75 12.15
CA ILE A 185 18.50 -13.14 11.98
C ILE A 185 18.46 -13.52 10.50
N GLU A 186 19.52 -14.16 10.03
CA GLU A 186 19.65 -14.65 8.66
C GLU A 186 20.40 -15.98 8.62
N PRO A 187 19.98 -16.96 7.78
CA PRO A 187 20.66 -18.24 7.68
C PRO A 187 22.04 -18.07 7.03
N LEU A 188 23.04 -18.76 7.55
CA LEU A 188 24.37 -18.82 6.94
C LEU A 188 24.39 -19.93 5.88
N HIS A 189 24.72 -19.56 4.65
CA HIS A 189 24.96 -20.51 3.56
C HIS A 189 26.37 -21.04 3.66
N GLN A 190 26.56 -22.19 4.31
CA GLN A 190 27.85 -22.89 4.31
C GLN A 190 27.81 -23.99 3.25
N ALA A 191 28.70 -23.86 2.26
CA ALA A 191 28.81 -24.78 1.13
C ALA A 191 29.37 -26.16 1.50
N HIS A 192 29.95 -26.36 2.66
CA HIS A 192 30.64 -27.60 3.08
C HIS A 192 30.64 -27.78 4.61
N LEU A 193 29.53 -28.23 5.18
CA LEU A 193 29.57 -28.89 6.48
C LEU A 193 28.78 -30.19 6.40
N ILE A 194 29.55 -31.28 6.42
CA ILE A 194 29.11 -32.63 6.58
C ILE A 194 28.55 -32.78 8.00
N ASP A 195 27.28 -33.20 8.09
CA ASP A 195 26.68 -33.88 9.23
C ASP A 195 26.48 -33.14 10.56
N THR A 196 25.95 -31.92 10.54
CA THR A 196 25.23 -31.39 11.70
C THR A 196 23.80 -31.03 11.33
N SER A 197 22.83 -31.64 12.02
CA SER A 197 21.39 -31.41 11.82
C SER A 197 20.97 -29.94 12.10
N ALA A 198 21.79 -29.15 12.77
CA ALA A 198 21.54 -27.79 13.17
C ALA A 198 22.10 -26.77 12.15
N ARG A 199 21.25 -25.95 11.56
CA ARG A 199 21.66 -24.87 10.64
C ARG A 199 22.12 -23.63 11.39
N PRO A 200 23.36 -23.12 11.17
CA PRO A 200 23.82 -21.89 11.79
C PRO A 200 23.12 -20.67 11.17
N HIS A 201 22.81 -19.70 12.03
CA HIS A 201 22.24 -18.42 11.66
C HIS A 201 23.11 -17.29 12.20
N LYS A 202 23.31 -16.27 11.39
CA LYS A 202 23.92 -15.02 11.81
C LYS A 202 22.85 -14.17 12.50
N ILE A 203 23.18 -13.66 13.68
CA ILE A 203 22.32 -12.75 14.40
C ILE A 203 23.06 -11.45 14.72
N LYS A 204 22.36 -10.33 14.53
CA LYS A 204 22.86 -8.99 14.85
C LYS A 204 21.93 -8.37 15.89
N ARG A 205 22.49 -7.76 16.92
CA ARG A 205 21.77 -7.09 18.00
C ARG A 205 21.87 -5.58 17.87
N ALA A 206 20.77 -4.92 18.09
CA ALA A 206 20.61 -3.48 18.07
C ALA A 206 19.74 -3.04 19.27
N ALA A 207 19.86 -1.81 19.82
CA ALA A 207 19.03 -1.36 20.94
C ALA A 207 17.54 -1.23 20.53
N SER A 208 16.62 -1.69 21.38
CA SER A 208 15.19 -1.62 21.13
C SER A 208 14.63 -0.22 21.33
N ILE A 209 13.50 0.01 20.69
CA ILE A 209 12.74 1.26 20.71
C ILE A 209 11.51 1.13 21.62
N LEU A 210 11.06 -0.11 21.86
CA LEU A 210 9.81 -0.38 22.61
C LEU A 210 9.89 -0.01 24.09
N SER A 211 11.10 0.14 24.67
CA SER A 211 11.30 0.48 26.08
C SER A 211 10.85 1.90 26.49
N ASN A 212 10.46 2.76 25.55
CA ASN A 212 10.04 4.14 25.84
C ASN A 212 8.51 4.37 25.81
N HIS A 213 7.68 3.32 25.68
CA HIS A 213 6.23 3.45 25.66
C HIS A 213 5.58 3.74 27.04
N GLY A 214 6.37 3.77 28.13
CA GLY A 214 5.84 4.01 29.49
C GLY A 214 5.45 5.46 29.83
N SER A 215 5.65 6.42 28.91
CA SER A 215 5.35 7.84 29.18
C SER A 215 4.64 8.59 28.05
N ALA A 216 4.19 7.90 26.99
CA ALA A 216 3.54 8.54 25.85
C ALA A 216 2.00 8.62 25.94
N GLU A 217 1.39 7.98 26.94
CA GLU A 217 -0.07 7.99 27.12
C GLU A 217 -0.63 9.29 27.74
N GLN A 218 0.21 10.18 28.26
CA GLN A 218 -0.26 11.40 28.91
C GLN A 218 -0.13 12.70 28.07
N VAL A 219 0.33 12.64 26.82
CA VAL A 219 0.54 13.85 25.99
C VAL A 219 -0.50 14.01 24.87
N TYR A 220 -1.43 13.09 24.73
CA TYR A 220 -2.43 13.12 23.64
C TYR A 220 -3.73 13.89 23.97
N GLU A 221 -3.95 14.34 25.20
CA GLU A 221 -5.19 15.04 25.55
C GLU A 221 -5.20 16.55 25.25
N ASP A 222 -4.04 17.21 25.19
CA ASP A 222 -4.01 18.69 25.08
C ASP A 222 -4.04 19.24 23.64
N GLY A 223 -3.90 18.39 22.61
CA GLY A 223 -3.90 18.80 21.20
C GLY A 223 -5.26 18.72 20.49
N GLU A 224 -6.15 17.87 20.97
CA GLU A 224 -7.49 17.69 20.39
C GLU A 224 -8.50 18.74 20.86
N GLU A 225 -8.35 19.30 22.06
CA GLU A 225 -9.28 20.32 22.56
C GLU A 225 -9.22 21.64 21.80
N ALA A 226 -8.07 22.02 21.23
CA ALA A 226 -7.92 23.27 20.51
C ALA A 226 -8.56 23.25 19.09
N LEU A 227 -8.60 22.07 18.44
CA LEU A 227 -9.25 21.93 17.11
C LEU A 227 -10.76 21.67 17.25
N PHE A 228 -11.19 21.03 18.35
CA PHE A 228 -12.61 20.77 18.64
C PHE A 228 -13.35 21.98 19.20
N SER A 229 -12.64 22.99 19.76
CA SER A 229 -13.31 24.19 20.31
C SER A 229 -13.90 25.09 19.21
N GLU A 230 -13.27 25.18 18.04
CA GLU A 230 -13.81 25.95 16.90
C GLU A 230 -15.00 25.27 16.21
N LEU A 231 -15.11 23.94 16.30
CA LEU A 231 -16.26 23.19 15.73
C LEU A 231 -17.44 23.08 16.71
N ASN A 232 -17.25 23.34 17.99
CA ASN A 232 -18.31 23.22 19.00
C ASN A 232 -19.22 24.44 19.13
N GLU A 233 -18.87 25.61 18.60
CA GLU A 233 -19.77 26.79 18.66
C GLU A 233 -21.06 26.65 17.82
N LEU A 234 -21.15 25.65 16.94
CA LEU A 234 -22.36 25.38 16.14
C LEU A 234 -23.24 24.22 16.66
N SER A 235 -22.86 23.58 17.77
CA SER A 235 -23.51 22.33 18.21
C SER A 235 -24.54 22.46 19.35
N TRP A 236 -24.85 23.66 19.86
CA TRP A 236 -25.82 23.85 20.97
C TRP A 236 -27.29 23.57 20.59
N LEU A 237 -27.59 23.26 19.35
CA LEU A 237 -28.95 23.05 18.86
C LEU A 237 -29.47 21.59 18.83
N ARG A 238 -28.71 20.58 19.27
CA ARG A 238 -29.24 19.19 19.34
C ARG A 238 -28.74 18.40 20.54
N ARG A 239 -29.44 18.48 21.68
CA ARG A 239 -29.41 17.41 22.69
C ARG A 239 -29.98 16.13 22.09
N ARG A 240 -29.13 15.24 21.60
CA ARG A 240 -29.45 13.82 21.35
C ARG A 240 -28.49 12.93 22.13
N LYS A 241 -29.06 11.79 22.63
CA LYS A 241 -28.44 10.74 23.44
C LYS A 241 -26.97 10.50 23.08
N LYS A 242 -26.10 10.31 24.09
CA LYS A 242 -24.69 9.90 23.91
C LYS A 242 -24.60 8.73 22.92
N ARG A 243 -24.28 9.03 21.65
CA ARG A 243 -23.83 8.05 20.66
C ARG A 243 -22.37 7.75 21.00
N ALA A 244 -21.91 6.50 20.82
CA ALA A 244 -20.51 6.16 20.83
C ALA A 244 -19.75 7.12 19.92
N MET A 245 -18.62 7.67 20.38
CA MET A 245 -17.79 8.54 19.53
C MET A 245 -17.37 7.77 18.29
N PRO A 246 -17.44 8.37 17.10
CA PRO A 246 -16.95 7.73 15.89
C PRO A 246 -15.46 7.42 16.06
N ARG A 247 -15.03 6.21 15.67
CA ARG A 247 -13.61 5.85 15.64
C ARG A 247 -12.89 6.82 14.71
N SER A 248 -11.69 7.26 15.11
CA SER A 248 -10.82 8.07 14.26
C SER A 248 -10.43 7.26 13.01
N VAL A 249 -10.44 7.89 11.84
CA VAL A 249 -10.01 7.26 10.56
C VAL A 249 -8.61 6.65 10.67
N PHE A 250 -7.75 7.20 11.52
CA PHE A 250 -6.42 6.66 11.77
C PHE A 250 -6.45 5.33 12.55
N GLU A 251 -7.40 5.14 13.46
CA GLU A 251 -7.53 3.92 14.27
C GLU A 251 -8.12 2.73 13.48
N GLU A 252 -8.79 3.01 12.39
CA GLU A 252 -9.32 2.00 11.49
C GLU A 252 -8.19 1.24 10.80
N MET A 253 -8.31 -0.10 10.70
CA MET A 253 -7.32 -0.91 9.97
C MET A 253 -7.48 -0.66 8.47
N LYS A 254 -6.39 -0.27 7.84
CA LYS A 254 -6.29 -0.01 6.40
C LYS A 254 -5.52 -1.12 5.71
N TYR A 255 -5.72 -1.31 4.41
CA TYR A 255 -5.08 -2.33 3.60
C TYR A 255 -4.44 -1.68 2.38
N LEU A 256 -3.15 -1.88 2.22
CA LEU A 256 -2.35 -1.37 1.13
C LEU A 256 -2.00 -2.53 0.19
N GLU A 257 -2.63 -2.59 -0.96
CA GLU A 257 -2.40 -3.61 -1.97
C GLU A 257 -1.21 -3.23 -2.85
N ILE A 258 -0.10 -3.98 -2.76
CA ILE A 258 1.11 -3.69 -3.51
C ILE A 258 1.46 -4.77 -4.52
N MET A 259 2.06 -4.36 -5.62
CA MET A 259 2.76 -5.23 -6.55
C MET A 259 4.27 -4.96 -6.48
N ILE A 260 5.07 -6.01 -6.40
CA ILE A 260 6.53 -5.91 -6.45
C ILE A 260 7.01 -6.32 -7.83
N VAL A 261 7.93 -5.54 -8.38
CA VAL A 261 8.65 -5.85 -9.63
C VAL A 261 10.15 -5.97 -9.31
N SER A 262 10.79 -7.02 -9.79
CA SER A 262 12.23 -7.25 -9.62
C SER A 262 12.93 -7.11 -10.98
N ASP A 263 13.97 -6.29 -11.07
CA ASP A 263 14.74 -6.13 -12.30
C ASP A 263 15.55 -7.39 -12.65
N HIS A 264 16.04 -7.44 -13.88
CA HIS A 264 16.81 -8.56 -14.40
C HIS A 264 18.16 -8.71 -13.68
N SER A 265 18.76 -7.61 -13.26
CA SER A 265 20.03 -7.61 -12.53
C SER A 265 19.89 -8.25 -11.14
N MET A 266 18.78 -7.98 -10.44
CA MET A 266 18.46 -8.61 -9.16
C MET A 266 18.21 -10.12 -9.32
N TYR A 267 17.47 -10.52 -10.37
CA TYR A 267 17.27 -11.92 -10.70
C TYR A 267 18.61 -12.65 -10.95
N LYS A 268 19.52 -12.05 -11.74
CA LYS A 268 20.86 -12.60 -11.97
C LYS A 268 21.67 -12.75 -10.69
N ARG A 269 21.58 -11.78 -9.79
CA ARG A 269 22.27 -11.84 -8.48
C ARG A 269 21.81 -13.02 -7.64
N HIS A 270 20.52 -13.29 -7.61
CA HIS A 270 19.94 -14.39 -6.84
C HIS A 270 20.09 -15.75 -7.56
N LYS A 271 20.42 -15.77 -8.86
CA LYS A 271 20.62 -16.98 -9.69
C LYS A 271 19.44 -17.95 -9.75
N ASN A 272 18.33 -17.66 -9.08
CA ASN A 272 17.16 -18.54 -8.96
C ASN A 272 15.88 -17.73 -8.79
N LYS A 273 14.82 -18.07 -9.56
CA LYS A 273 13.48 -17.48 -9.43
C LYS A 273 12.95 -17.59 -7.99
N GLN A 274 13.08 -18.75 -7.36
CA GLN A 274 12.54 -18.98 -6.01
C GLN A 274 13.26 -18.13 -4.94
N HIS A 275 14.57 -17.94 -5.04
CA HIS A 275 15.31 -17.07 -4.13
C HIS A 275 14.86 -15.60 -4.25
N THR A 276 14.66 -15.11 -5.49
CA THR A 276 14.14 -13.75 -5.72
C THR A 276 12.75 -13.57 -5.15
N LYS A 277 11.86 -14.57 -5.35
CA LYS A 277 10.50 -14.57 -4.78
C LYS A 277 10.53 -14.53 -3.24
N ASN A 278 11.29 -15.42 -2.63
CA ASN A 278 11.36 -15.51 -1.17
C ASN A 278 11.98 -14.26 -0.55
N PHE A 279 12.99 -13.68 -1.19
CA PHE A 279 13.57 -12.40 -0.77
C PHE A 279 12.53 -11.27 -0.79
N ALA A 280 11.85 -11.08 -1.92
CA ALA A 280 10.84 -10.03 -2.05
C ALA A 280 9.70 -10.17 -1.02
N LYS A 281 9.16 -11.39 -0.87
CA LYS A 281 8.11 -11.67 0.12
C LYS A 281 8.60 -11.46 1.56
N SER A 282 9.85 -11.83 1.89
CA SER A 282 10.42 -11.59 3.23
C SER A 282 10.53 -10.10 3.53
N VAL A 283 10.94 -9.28 2.55
CA VAL A 283 10.98 -7.83 2.69
C VAL A 283 9.59 -7.26 2.94
N VAL A 284 8.59 -7.67 2.14
CA VAL A 284 7.20 -7.20 2.31
C VAL A 284 6.64 -7.62 3.68
N ASN A 285 6.94 -8.84 4.16
CA ASN A 285 6.51 -9.31 5.48
C ASN A 285 7.06 -8.43 6.63
N LEU A 286 8.30 -7.95 6.51
CA LEU A 286 8.88 -7.00 7.48
C LEU A 286 8.18 -5.64 7.42
N VAL A 287 7.91 -5.14 6.20
CA VAL A 287 7.19 -3.86 6.01
C VAL A 287 5.77 -3.95 6.56
N ASP A 288 5.03 -5.03 6.26
CA ASP A 288 3.69 -5.25 6.78
C ASP A 288 3.65 -5.19 8.31
N GLY A 289 4.62 -5.80 8.98
CA GLY A 289 4.69 -5.78 10.42
C GLY A 289 4.80 -4.37 11.01
N ILE A 290 5.71 -3.55 10.49
CA ILE A 290 5.91 -2.17 10.97
C ILE A 290 4.71 -1.27 10.62
N PHE A 291 4.16 -1.39 9.42
CA PHE A 291 2.99 -0.61 9.00
C PHE A 291 1.75 -0.98 9.82
N LYS A 292 1.55 -2.27 10.10
CA LYS A 292 0.47 -2.75 10.96
C LYS A 292 0.55 -2.17 12.36
N ASP A 293 1.74 -2.24 12.97
CA ASP A 293 1.94 -1.83 14.36
C ASP A 293 1.87 -0.31 14.55
N GLN A 294 2.45 0.48 13.65
CA GLN A 294 2.65 1.91 13.83
C GLN A 294 1.69 2.80 13.03
N LEU A 295 1.19 2.32 11.90
CA LEU A 295 0.30 3.07 11.00
C LEU A 295 -1.12 2.48 10.90
N HIS A 296 -1.43 1.41 11.64
CA HIS A 296 -2.69 0.67 11.52
C HIS A 296 -3.02 0.34 10.05
N THR A 297 -1.98 -0.08 9.29
CA THR A 297 -2.09 -0.35 7.86
C THR A 297 -1.43 -1.67 7.53
N ARG A 298 -2.18 -2.61 6.96
CA ARG A 298 -1.66 -3.89 6.47
C ARG A 298 -1.09 -3.72 5.06
N VAL A 299 0.01 -4.38 4.77
CA VAL A 299 0.61 -4.40 3.44
C VAL A 299 0.38 -5.77 2.81
N VAL A 300 -0.41 -5.80 1.75
CA VAL A 300 -0.85 -7.02 1.07
C VAL A 300 -0.21 -7.12 -0.30
N LEU A 301 0.48 -8.22 -0.57
CA LEU A 301 1.11 -8.46 -1.87
C LEU A 301 0.10 -9.07 -2.84
N VAL A 302 -0.26 -8.34 -3.90
CA VAL A 302 -1.20 -8.79 -4.93
C VAL A 302 -0.51 -9.47 -6.11
N ALA A 303 0.73 -9.07 -6.41
CA ALA A 303 1.52 -9.71 -7.47
C ALA A 303 3.03 -9.52 -7.25
N LEU A 304 3.79 -10.45 -7.82
CA LEU A 304 5.25 -10.37 -7.90
C LEU A 304 5.67 -10.64 -9.35
N GLU A 305 6.29 -9.66 -9.98
CA GLU A 305 6.83 -9.76 -11.34
C GLU A 305 8.36 -9.81 -11.30
N ILE A 306 8.95 -10.77 -12.02
CA ILE A 306 10.41 -10.92 -12.13
C ILE A 306 10.81 -10.83 -13.60
N TRP A 307 11.63 -9.87 -13.94
CA TRP A 307 12.17 -9.72 -15.31
C TRP A 307 13.32 -10.72 -15.53
N THR A 308 12.95 -11.95 -15.87
CA THR A 308 13.91 -13.07 -16.02
C THR A 308 14.73 -12.99 -17.30
N ASP A 309 14.21 -12.45 -18.38
CA ASP A 309 14.89 -12.41 -19.68
C ASP A 309 15.68 -11.10 -19.87
N LYS A 310 15.01 -9.97 -19.68
CA LYS A 310 15.57 -8.61 -19.82
C LYS A 310 14.72 -7.61 -19.06
N ASP A 311 15.29 -6.46 -18.77
CA ASP A 311 14.55 -5.34 -18.21
C ASP A 311 13.50 -4.79 -19.18
N GLN A 312 12.33 -4.39 -18.66
CA GLN A 312 11.24 -3.83 -19.46
C GLN A 312 11.32 -2.31 -19.60
N ILE A 313 12.16 -1.67 -18.77
CA ILE A 313 12.48 -0.25 -18.84
C ILE A 313 14.01 -0.06 -18.78
N PRO A 314 14.55 1.10 -19.18
CA PRO A 314 15.95 1.43 -18.93
C PRO A 314 16.24 1.47 -17.43
N ILE A 315 17.19 0.62 -16.98
CA ILE A 315 17.66 0.60 -15.59
C ILE A 315 18.96 1.40 -15.53
N GLY A 316 19.00 2.40 -14.65
CA GLY A 316 20.14 3.33 -14.53
C GLY A 316 20.35 3.82 -13.11
N VAL A 317 21.42 4.62 -12.93
CA VAL A 317 21.86 5.13 -11.62
C VAL A 317 21.08 6.36 -11.14
N LYS A 318 20.19 6.90 -11.98
CA LYS A 318 19.37 8.07 -11.66
C LYS A 318 17.93 7.65 -11.33
N PRO A 319 17.55 7.58 -10.06
CA PRO A 319 16.26 7.02 -9.66
C PRO A 319 15.06 7.82 -10.15
N LEU A 320 15.16 9.14 -10.34
CA LEU A 320 14.04 9.97 -10.82
C LEU A 320 13.71 9.73 -12.29
N GLU A 321 14.72 9.49 -13.15
CA GLU A 321 14.52 9.10 -14.54
C GLU A 321 13.85 7.72 -14.60
N MET A 322 14.36 6.79 -13.80
CA MET A 322 13.82 5.43 -13.71
C MET A 322 12.39 5.42 -13.15
N LEU A 323 12.07 6.26 -12.16
CA LEU A 323 10.73 6.42 -11.60
C LEU A 323 9.72 6.87 -12.67
N ARG A 324 10.09 7.84 -13.52
CA ARG A 324 9.25 8.30 -14.64
C ARG A 324 8.99 7.21 -15.67
N ASP A 325 10.01 6.45 -16.04
CA ASP A 325 9.87 5.36 -17.02
C ASP A 325 9.09 4.19 -16.39
N PHE A 326 9.25 3.91 -15.12
CA PHE A 326 8.49 2.90 -14.39
C PHE A 326 7.01 3.28 -14.23
N SER A 327 6.71 4.57 -14.01
CA SER A 327 5.33 5.09 -14.04
C SER A 327 4.64 4.82 -15.38
N LYS A 328 5.32 5.09 -16.50
CA LYS A 328 4.81 4.79 -17.85
C LYS A 328 4.60 3.29 -18.07
N TYR A 329 5.55 2.47 -17.60
CA TYR A 329 5.44 1.01 -17.65
C TYR A 329 4.20 0.52 -16.89
N ARG A 330 3.96 1.01 -15.68
CA ARG A 330 2.76 0.68 -14.91
C ARG A 330 1.49 0.99 -15.70
N GLN A 331 1.37 2.20 -16.25
CA GLN A 331 0.17 2.63 -16.98
C GLN A 331 -0.09 1.79 -18.23
N GLN A 332 0.96 1.43 -18.95
CA GLN A 332 0.85 0.76 -20.25
C GLN A 332 0.76 -0.76 -20.14
N SER A 333 1.54 -1.37 -19.25
CA SER A 333 1.79 -2.81 -19.21
C SER A 333 1.11 -3.53 -18.08
N ILE A 334 0.99 -2.92 -16.89
CA ILE A 334 0.39 -3.55 -15.72
C ILE A 334 -1.12 -3.33 -15.72
N LYS A 335 -1.87 -4.44 -15.84
CA LYS A 335 -3.35 -4.45 -15.84
C LYS A 335 -3.94 -4.92 -14.50
N LEU A 336 -3.11 -5.49 -13.63
CA LEU A 336 -3.52 -5.92 -12.30
C LEU A 336 -3.80 -4.71 -11.41
N HIS A 337 -4.85 -4.81 -10.60
CA HIS A 337 -5.14 -3.80 -9.60
C HIS A 337 -4.08 -3.82 -8.49
N ALA A 338 -3.51 -2.69 -8.18
CA ALA A 338 -2.63 -2.46 -7.04
C ALA A 338 -2.65 -0.98 -6.68
N ASP A 339 -2.64 -0.67 -5.39
CA ASP A 339 -2.59 0.71 -4.90
C ASP A 339 -1.23 1.35 -5.18
N SER A 340 -0.17 0.55 -5.04
CA SER A 340 1.19 0.95 -5.38
C SER A 340 1.96 -0.19 -6.05
N VAL A 341 2.86 0.15 -6.99
CA VAL A 341 3.78 -0.78 -7.63
C VAL A 341 5.21 -0.36 -7.34
N GLN A 342 6.03 -1.29 -6.83
CA GLN A 342 7.37 -1.01 -6.34
C GLN A 342 8.42 -1.80 -7.10
N LEU A 343 9.37 -1.12 -7.72
CA LEU A 343 10.52 -1.73 -8.40
C LEU A 343 11.67 -1.94 -7.40
N LEU A 344 12.14 -3.16 -7.30
CA LEU A 344 13.38 -3.53 -6.59
C LEU A 344 14.49 -3.70 -7.61
N SER A 345 15.51 -2.86 -7.55
CA SER A 345 16.58 -2.79 -8.55
C SER A 345 17.96 -3.06 -7.94
N ASN A 346 18.77 -3.92 -8.59
CA ASN A 346 20.14 -4.20 -8.16
C ASN A 346 21.15 -3.15 -8.69
N VAL A 347 20.75 -1.89 -8.73
CA VAL A 347 21.60 -0.76 -9.14
C VAL A 347 21.80 0.16 -7.94
N THR A 348 23.03 0.62 -7.73
CA THR A 348 23.32 1.66 -6.73
C THR A 348 23.00 3.02 -7.32
N PHE A 349 22.14 3.78 -6.64
CA PHE A 349 21.70 5.08 -7.11
C PHE A 349 22.76 6.17 -6.88
N HIS A 350 23.00 6.99 -7.88
CA HIS A 350 23.73 8.26 -7.71
C HIS A 350 22.78 9.31 -7.11
N TYR A 351 22.28 8.99 -5.94
CA TYR A 351 21.34 9.80 -5.20
C TYR A 351 21.61 9.62 -3.71
N ARG A 352 21.26 10.61 -2.90
CA ARG A 352 21.55 10.54 -1.46
C ARG A 352 20.65 9.52 -0.70
N ARG A 353 19.60 9.04 -1.34
CA ARG A 353 18.61 8.13 -0.78
C ARG A 353 18.54 6.83 -1.58
N SER A 354 18.22 5.74 -0.92
CA SER A 354 18.11 4.40 -1.52
C SER A 354 16.74 4.14 -2.18
N SER A 355 15.83 5.11 -2.17
CA SER A 355 14.53 5.00 -2.81
C SER A 355 14.04 6.33 -3.36
N ALA A 356 13.17 6.29 -4.36
CA ALA A 356 12.42 7.42 -4.87
C ALA A 356 10.99 6.99 -5.21
N ALA A 357 10.00 7.81 -4.83
CA ALA A 357 8.59 7.56 -5.07
C ALA A 357 7.85 8.88 -5.23
N TYR A 358 6.71 8.88 -5.92
CA TYR A 358 5.87 10.06 -6.01
C TYR A 358 5.18 10.35 -4.68
N PHE A 359 5.37 11.55 -4.18
CA PHE A 359 4.80 11.98 -2.91
C PHE A 359 3.27 12.08 -2.99
N GLY A 360 2.57 11.46 -2.00
CA GLY A 360 1.11 11.41 -1.97
C GLY A 360 0.48 10.70 -3.17
N GLY A 361 1.25 9.87 -3.89
CA GLY A 361 0.80 9.20 -5.11
C GLY A 361 -0.01 7.93 -4.90
N MET A 362 -0.28 7.54 -3.66
CA MET A 362 -1.06 6.33 -3.34
C MET A 362 -2.42 6.35 -4.05
N CYS A 363 -2.91 5.18 -4.46
CA CYS A 363 -4.14 4.97 -5.24
C CYS A 363 -4.10 5.46 -6.70
N SER A 364 -3.13 6.26 -7.08
CA SER A 364 -3.01 6.78 -8.46
C SER A 364 -2.31 5.78 -9.37
N VAL A 365 -2.91 5.45 -10.53
CA VAL A 365 -2.29 4.55 -11.53
C VAL A 365 -0.98 5.09 -12.07
N SER A 366 -0.83 6.41 -12.18
CA SER A 366 0.40 7.05 -12.68
C SER A 366 1.41 7.33 -11.59
N ARG A 367 0.99 7.67 -10.36
CA ARG A 367 1.87 8.14 -9.28
C ARG A 367 2.05 7.15 -8.13
N GLY A 368 1.24 6.10 -8.02
CA GLY A 368 1.40 5.06 -7.00
C GLY A 368 2.56 4.11 -7.34
N VAL A 369 3.75 4.64 -7.59
CA VAL A 369 4.96 3.88 -7.94
C VAL A 369 6.15 4.32 -7.11
N GLY A 370 7.13 3.42 -6.98
CA GLY A 370 8.42 3.71 -6.36
C GLY A 370 9.52 2.83 -6.92
N VAL A 371 10.75 3.28 -6.79
CA VAL A 371 11.97 2.55 -7.17
C VAL A 371 12.90 2.45 -5.97
N ASN A 372 13.47 1.28 -5.76
CA ASN A 372 14.22 0.93 -4.55
C ASN A 372 15.55 0.30 -4.91
N GLU A 373 16.65 0.81 -4.33
CA GLU A 373 18.00 0.29 -4.48
C GLU A 373 18.15 -1.03 -3.71
N TYR A 374 18.83 -2.00 -4.32
CA TYR A 374 19.11 -3.27 -3.69
C TYR A 374 20.02 -3.15 -2.47
N GLY A 375 19.69 -3.92 -1.46
CA GLY A 375 20.49 -4.09 -0.25
C GLY A 375 20.30 -5.46 0.38
N THR A 376 20.79 -5.61 1.60
CA THR A 376 20.40 -6.75 2.46
C THR A 376 18.89 -6.67 2.74
N THR A 377 18.29 -7.75 3.23
CA THR A 377 16.86 -7.76 3.56
C THR A 377 16.48 -6.60 4.47
N SER A 378 17.32 -6.26 5.45
CA SER A 378 17.10 -5.12 6.35
C SER A 378 17.24 -3.75 5.67
N SER A 379 18.19 -3.59 4.74
CA SER A 379 18.32 -2.33 4.00
C SER A 379 17.17 -2.15 3.00
N MET A 380 16.79 -3.21 2.30
CA MET A 380 15.68 -3.21 1.36
C MET A 380 14.34 -2.97 2.06
N PHE A 381 14.14 -3.52 3.27
CA PHE A 381 13.01 -3.22 4.12
C PHE A 381 12.88 -1.71 4.39
N VAL A 382 13.99 -1.04 4.75
CA VAL A 382 13.99 0.41 4.99
C VAL A 382 13.66 1.18 3.71
N SER A 383 14.34 0.87 2.59
CA SER A 383 14.09 1.52 1.30
C SER A 383 12.64 1.39 0.85
N LEU A 384 12.07 0.18 0.94
CA LEU A 384 10.67 -0.06 0.58
C LEU A 384 9.70 0.65 1.53
N SER A 385 9.99 0.66 2.84
CA SER A 385 9.18 1.40 3.81
C SER A 385 9.18 2.90 3.53
N GLN A 386 10.34 3.49 3.19
CA GLN A 386 10.47 4.89 2.82
C GLN A 386 9.69 5.22 1.54
N SER A 387 9.82 4.38 0.51
CA SER A 387 9.11 4.54 -0.76
C SER A 387 7.59 4.52 -0.59
N LEU A 388 7.07 3.54 0.16
CA LEU A 388 5.63 3.44 0.46
C LEU A 388 5.16 4.59 1.35
N ALA A 389 5.98 5.02 2.33
CA ALA A 389 5.67 6.17 3.16
C ALA A 389 5.56 7.47 2.34
N GLN A 390 6.44 7.69 1.37
CA GLN A 390 6.33 8.81 0.44
C GLN A 390 5.03 8.75 -0.38
N ASN A 391 4.66 7.58 -0.91
CA ASN A 391 3.38 7.42 -1.59
C ASN A 391 2.19 7.74 -0.67
N LEU A 392 2.30 7.52 0.65
CA LEU A 392 1.31 7.86 1.68
C LEU A 392 1.40 9.33 2.16
N GLY A 393 2.15 10.18 1.47
CA GLY A 393 2.27 11.59 1.83
C GLY A 393 3.10 11.88 3.07
N ILE A 394 3.91 10.94 3.54
CA ILE A 394 4.82 11.11 4.67
C ILE A 394 6.13 11.76 4.16
N GLN A 395 6.51 12.86 4.79
CA GLN A 395 7.72 13.60 4.45
C GLN A 395 8.96 13.00 5.10
N TRP A 396 10.13 13.39 4.58
CA TRP A 396 11.40 13.16 5.24
C TRP A 396 11.51 14.00 6.50
N ASP A 397 12.00 13.40 7.59
CA ASP A 397 12.23 14.08 8.86
C ASP A 397 13.47 14.99 8.74
N PRO A 398 13.32 16.34 8.85
CA PRO A 398 14.46 17.23 8.77
C PRO A 398 15.42 17.04 9.95
N ALA A 399 16.72 17.08 9.71
CA ALA A 399 17.72 16.96 10.77
C ALA A 399 17.53 17.99 11.89
N ALA A 400 17.06 19.21 11.56
CA ALA A 400 16.77 20.27 12.52
C ALA A 400 15.60 19.93 13.48
N LYS A 401 14.63 19.10 13.05
CA LYS A 401 13.45 18.73 13.83
C LYS A 401 13.58 17.35 14.50
N ARG A 402 14.74 16.74 14.48
CA ARG A 402 14.99 15.39 15.00
C ARG A 402 14.50 15.18 16.45
N LYS A 403 14.73 16.19 17.32
CA LYS A 403 14.25 16.13 18.72
C LYS A 403 12.74 16.26 18.81
N GLU A 404 12.15 17.17 18.07
CA GLU A 404 10.70 17.40 18.01
C GLU A 404 9.96 16.18 17.47
N CYS A 405 10.48 15.54 16.41
CA CYS A 405 9.93 14.32 15.82
C CYS A 405 10.16 13.06 16.68
N GLY A 406 10.91 13.14 17.78
CA GLY A 406 11.12 12.04 18.72
C GLY A 406 12.15 10.98 18.26
N CYS A 407 13.02 11.32 17.30
CA CYS A 407 14.08 10.45 16.78
C CYS A 407 15.42 10.68 17.50
N VAL A 408 15.41 10.60 18.85
CA VAL A 408 16.55 11.04 19.67
C VAL A 408 17.66 10.01 19.80
N ASN A 409 17.36 8.72 19.59
CA ASN A 409 18.34 7.66 19.72
C ASN A 409 19.23 7.59 18.47
N SER A 410 20.46 8.03 18.63
CA SER A 410 21.36 8.42 17.56
C SER A 410 21.76 7.31 16.57
N TRP A 411 21.58 6.05 16.90
CA TRP A 411 22.06 4.97 16.03
C TRP A 411 20.94 4.15 15.35
N SER A 412 19.72 4.11 15.92
CA SER A 412 18.57 3.46 15.26
C SER A 412 17.73 4.43 14.42
N GLY A 413 17.69 5.71 14.75
CA GLY A 413 16.96 6.74 14.01
C GLY A 413 15.50 6.44 13.74
N CYS A 414 14.87 7.25 12.88
CA CYS A 414 13.54 6.99 12.35
C CYS A 414 13.60 6.62 10.86
N ILE A 415 12.59 5.88 10.37
CA ILE A 415 12.53 5.38 8.98
C ILE A 415 12.66 6.52 7.97
N MET A 416 12.00 7.66 8.22
CA MET A 416 12.04 8.82 7.32
C MET A 416 13.17 9.82 7.62
N GLU A 417 14.17 9.45 8.43
CA GLU A 417 15.37 10.27 8.62
C GLU A 417 16.31 10.23 7.42
N ASP A 418 16.74 11.41 6.97
CA ASP A 418 17.69 11.59 5.85
C ASP A 418 19.15 11.60 6.34
N THR A 419 19.51 10.65 7.21
CA THR A 419 20.82 10.61 7.87
C THR A 419 21.66 9.37 7.53
N GLY A 420 21.16 8.48 6.67
CA GLY A 420 21.83 7.21 6.34
C GLY A 420 21.97 6.26 7.55
N VAL A 421 21.07 6.39 8.52
CA VAL A 421 21.07 5.53 9.71
C VAL A 421 20.81 4.09 9.31
N GLN A 422 21.60 3.19 9.84
CA GLN A 422 21.48 1.76 9.59
C GLN A 422 20.37 1.17 10.48
N HIS A 423 19.37 0.55 9.84
CA HIS A 423 18.29 -0.23 10.46
C HIS A 423 17.29 0.52 11.35
N PRO A 424 16.71 1.65 10.91
CA PRO A 424 15.59 2.27 11.63
C PRO A 424 14.36 1.34 11.58
N GLN A 425 13.61 1.27 12.70
CA GLN A 425 12.47 0.37 12.84
C GLN A 425 11.18 1.07 13.24
N ARG A 426 11.19 2.41 13.27
CA ARG A 426 9.99 3.17 13.66
C ARG A 426 9.80 4.40 12.80
N PHE A 427 8.54 4.75 12.62
CA PHE A 427 8.15 6.06 12.13
C PHE A 427 8.23 7.09 13.27
N SER A 428 8.59 8.31 12.92
CA SER A 428 8.61 9.44 13.84
C SER A 428 7.19 9.90 14.18
N LYS A 429 7.04 10.70 15.26
CA LYS A 429 5.77 11.40 15.53
C LYS A 429 5.36 12.30 14.36
N CYS A 430 6.33 12.92 13.69
CA CYS A 430 6.10 13.74 12.50
C CYS A 430 5.55 12.90 11.35
N SER A 431 6.15 11.73 11.08
CA SER A 431 5.67 10.78 10.06
C SER A 431 4.23 10.33 10.31
N ILE A 432 3.89 10.00 11.56
CA ILE A 432 2.53 9.60 11.96
C ILE A 432 1.54 10.77 11.78
N SER A 433 1.96 12.00 12.10
CA SER A 433 1.14 13.21 11.89
C SER A 433 0.90 13.49 10.42
N ASP A 434 1.93 13.35 9.57
CA ASP A 434 1.81 13.53 8.12
C ASP A 434 0.85 12.51 7.50
N TYR A 435 0.93 11.23 7.93
CA TYR A 435 0.02 10.19 7.47
C TYR A 435 -1.43 10.48 7.89
N ARG A 436 -1.65 10.92 9.13
CA ARG A 436 -2.97 11.34 9.59
C ARG A 436 -3.52 12.50 8.77
N GLU A 437 -2.70 13.51 8.48
CA GLU A 437 -3.09 14.65 7.64
C GLU A 437 -3.43 14.21 6.21
N PHE A 438 -2.65 13.28 5.63
CA PHE A 438 -2.91 12.70 4.32
C PHE A 438 -4.30 12.03 4.26
N LEU A 439 -4.63 11.19 5.25
CA LEU A 439 -5.94 10.52 5.32
C LEU A 439 -7.11 11.53 5.51
N LEU A 440 -6.94 12.54 6.36
CA LEU A 440 -7.95 13.58 6.60
C LEU A 440 -8.22 14.44 5.37
N LYS A 441 -7.25 14.60 4.48
CA LYS A 441 -7.44 15.30 3.21
C LYS A 441 -8.18 14.46 2.16
N GLY A 442 -8.43 13.18 2.43
CA GLY A 442 -9.05 12.24 1.50
C GLY A 442 -8.06 11.43 0.67
N GLY A 443 -6.74 11.57 0.96
CA GLY A 443 -5.73 10.71 0.37
C GLY A 443 -5.89 9.27 0.83
N GLY A 444 -5.48 8.30 -0.01
CA GLY A 444 -5.54 6.89 0.34
C GLY A 444 -6.96 6.31 0.39
N SER A 445 -7.89 6.80 -0.41
CA SER A 445 -9.25 6.27 -0.50
C SER A 445 -9.29 4.77 -0.83
N CYS A 446 -8.31 4.26 -1.58
CA CYS A 446 -8.18 2.83 -1.91
C CYS A 446 -7.81 1.94 -0.72
N LEU A 447 -7.33 2.48 0.40
CA LEU A 447 -6.84 1.72 1.55
C LEU A 447 -7.96 1.13 2.43
N PHE A 448 -9.22 1.48 2.20
CA PHE A 448 -10.34 1.09 3.06
C PHE A 448 -11.09 -0.16 2.57
N ASN A 449 -10.69 -0.75 1.43
CA ASN A 449 -11.15 -2.05 0.99
C ASN A 449 -10.32 -3.15 1.64
N ARG A 450 -10.96 -4.22 2.08
CA ARG A 450 -10.25 -5.39 2.62
C ARG A 450 -10.02 -6.40 1.48
N PRO A 451 -8.77 -6.76 1.15
CA PRO A 451 -8.48 -7.77 0.14
C PRO A 451 -9.04 -9.14 0.53
N THR A 452 -9.50 -9.90 -0.43
CA THR A 452 -9.90 -11.30 -0.24
C THR A 452 -8.66 -12.20 -0.09
N LYS A 453 -8.80 -13.37 0.55
CA LYS A 453 -7.70 -14.21 1.01
C LYS A 453 -7.32 -15.34 0.04
N LEU A 454 -6.05 -15.81 0.09
CA LEU A 454 -5.46 -16.77 -0.85
C LEU A 454 -5.85 -18.25 -0.64
N PHE A 455 -6.35 -18.70 0.51
CA PHE A 455 -6.40 -20.13 0.82
C PHE A 455 -7.73 -20.79 0.52
N GLU A 456 -7.69 -21.94 -0.21
CA GLU A 456 -8.84 -22.78 -0.53
C GLU A 456 -9.24 -23.76 0.60
N VAL A 457 -8.40 -23.93 1.63
CA VAL A 457 -8.69 -24.82 2.77
C VAL A 457 -9.17 -23.99 3.94
N ALA A 458 -10.45 -24.13 4.26
CA ALA A 458 -11.07 -23.48 5.40
C ALA A 458 -10.41 -23.90 6.72
N HIS A 459 -9.97 -22.92 7.52
CA HIS A 459 -9.37 -23.15 8.83
C HIS A 459 -10.06 -22.26 9.86
N CYS A 460 -10.97 -22.87 10.59
CA CYS A 460 -11.70 -22.18 11.66
C CYS A 460 -10.74 -21.60 12.71
N GLY A 461 -10.89 -20.29 12.99
CA GLY A 461 -10.08 -19.55 13.95
C GLY A 461 -8.98 -18.69 13.33
N ASN A 462 -8.98 -18.54 12.01
CA ASN A 462 -7.99 -17.73 11.29
C ASN A 462 -8.40 -16.25 11.09
N GLY A 463 -9.65 -15.90 11.44
CA GLY A 463 -10.18 -14.53 11.35
C GLY A 463 -10.81 -14.17 9.99
N TYR A 464 -11.03 -15.15 9.11
CA TYR A 464 -11.69 -14.99 7.82
C TYR A 464 -12.81 -16.00 7.67
N VAL A 465 -13.94 -15.57 7.15
CA VAL A 465 -15.05 -16.45 6.84
C VAL A 465 -14.77 -17.15 5.51
N GLU A 466 -14.57 -18.45 5.55
CA GLU A 466 -14.22 -19.29 4.39
C GLU A 466 -15.39 -20.16 3.98
N VAL A 467 -15.23 -20.89 2.86
CA VAL A 467 -16.30 -21.76 2.37
C VAL A 467 -16.64 -22.86 3.39
N GLY A 468 -17.87 -22.87 3.88
CA GLY A 468 -18.33 -23.77 4.93
C GLY A 468 -18.35 -23.17 6.33
N GLU A 469 -17.95 -21.92 6.49
CA GLU A 469 -18.03 -21.16 7.73
C GLU A 469 -19.09 -20.07 7.65
N GLU A 470 -19.76 -19.80 8.75
CA GLU A 470 -20.72 -18.69 8.86
C GLU A 470 -20.07 -17.46 9.49
N CYS A 471 -18.99 -17.68 10.23
CA CYS A 471 -18.21 -16.62 10.90
C CYS A 471 -16.82 -17.13 11.27
N ASP A 472 -15.86 -16.23 11.39
CA ASP A 472 -14.56 -16.51 11.98
C ASP A 472 -14.01 -15.28 12.72
N CYS A 473 -13.91 -15.36 14.04
CA CYS A 473 -13.39 -14.28 14.87
C CYS A 473 -11.86 -14.25 14.94
N GLY A 474 -11.21 -15.38 14.81
CA GLY A 474 -9.76 -15.46 15.02
C GLY A 474 -9.30 -14.81 16.32
N LEU A 475 -8.24 -13.99 16.24
CA LEU A 475 -7.71 -13.18 17.34
C LEU A 475 -8.19 -11.71 17.28
N ARG A 476 -9.19 -11.40 16.47
CA ARG A 476 -9.64 -10.01 16.21
C ARG A 476 -10.38 -9.43 17.41
N SER A 477 -10.02 -8.19 17.75
CA SER A 477 -10.64 -7.45 18.86
C SER A 477 -12.06 -6.94 18.55
N ASP A 478 -12.36 -6.74 17.25
CA ASP A 478 -13.62 -6.22 16.75
C ASP A 478 -14.68 -7.30 16.51
N CYS A 479 -14.32 -8.58 16.66
CA CYS A 479 -15.25 -9.68 16.56
C CYS A 479 -15.91 -9.97 17.92
N HIS A 480 -17.24 -10.09 17.88
CA HIS A 480 -18.02 -10.44 19.06
C HIS A 480 -17.98 -11.96 19.29
N LYS A 481 -17.03 -12.42 20.12
CA LYS A 481 -16.79 -13.84 20.42
C LYS A 481 -18.03 -14.62 20.91
N GLY A 482 -19.03 -13.92 21.44
CA GLY A 482 -20.31 -14.51 21.82
C GLY A 482 -21.19 -14.88 20.62
N CYS A 483 -20.98 -14.21 19.49
CA CYS A 483 -21.76 -14.36 18.26
C CYS A 483 -21.23 -15.47 17.34
N CYS A 484 -19.94 -15.81 17.43
CA CYS A 484 -19.30 -16.85 16.62
C CYS A 484 -18.73 -17.95 17.53
N LYS A 485 -19.13 -19.18 17.28
CA LYS A 485 -18.66 -20.36 18.02
C LYS A 485 -18.29 -21.47 17.05
N LYS A 486 -17.01 -21.87 17.04
CA LYS A 486 -16.49 -22.91 16.13
C LYS A 486 -16.85 -22.65 14.67
N CYS A 487 -16.67 -21.40 14.26
CA CYS A 487 -16.93 -20.91 12.91
C CYS A 487 -18.39 -21.05 12.41
N SER A 488 -19.32 -21.17 13.34
CA SER A 488 -20.75 -21.06 13.08
C SER A 488 -21.36 -19.95 13.94
N LEU A 489 -22.36 -19.27 13.42
CA LEU A 489 -23.08 -18.24 14.15
C LEU A 489 -23.85 -18.86 15.33
N ALA A 490 -23.83 -18.19 16.47
CA ALA A 490 -24.61 -18.62 17.64
C ALA A 490 -26.12 -18.52 17.30
N ASN A 491 -26.95 -19.31 18.00
CA ASN A 491 -28.39 -19.28 17.80
C ASN A 491 -28.97 -17.87 17.93
N GLY A 492 -29.63 -17.40 16.87
CA GLY A 492 -30.20 -16.06 16.77
C GLY A 492 -29.21 -14.96 16.38
N ALA A 493 -27.95 -15.30 16.10
CA ALA A 493 -26.96 -14.37 15.55
C ALA A 493 -27.12 -14.28 14.02
N HIS A 494 -27.00 -13.07 13.50
CA HIS A 494 -26.98 -12.78 12.05
C HIS A 494 -25.61 -12.34 11.58
N CYS A 495 -24.74 -11.92 12.50
CA CYS A 495 -23.38 -11.48 12.23
C CYS A 495 -22.50 -11.71 13.46
N SER A 496 -21.19 -11.62 13.29
CA SER A 496 -20.23 -11.77 14.37
C SER A 496 -19.22 -10.63 14.44
N ASP A 497 -18.96 -9.96 13.32
CA ASP A 497 -17.93 -8.91 13.21
C ASP A 497 -18.34 -7.81 12.25
N GLY A 498 -17.53 -6.76 12.22
CA GLY A 498 -17.66 -5.62 11.33
C GLY A 498 -18.45 -4.44 11.92
N PRO A 499 -18.30 -3.25 11.33
CA PRO A 499 -18.91 -2.01 11.80
C PRO A 499 -20.44 -2.02 11.73
N CYS A 500 -21.01 -2.89 10.93
CA CYS A 500 -22.46 -3.04 10.73
C CYS A 500 -23.05 -4.20 11.54
N CYS A 501 -22.28 -4.83 12.44
CA CYS A 501 -22.72 -5.85 13.39
C CYS A 501 -22.74 -5.27 14.80
N ASN A 502 -23.85 -5.42 15.51
CA ASN A 502 -23.96 -4.94 16.88
C ASN A 502 -23.53 -6.02 17.90
N VAL A 503 -23.38 -5.61 19.17
CA VAL A 503 -22.98 -6.52 20.27
C VAL A 503 -23.99 -7.62 20.57
N THR A 504 -25.23 -7.50 20.06
CA THR A 504 -26.30 -8.49 20.18
C THR A 504 -26.37 -9.43 18.97
N CYS A 505 -25.32 -9.43 18.15
CA CYS A 505 -25.17 -10.31 16.96
C CYS A 505 -26.18 -10.04 15.83
N LEU A 506 -26.75 -8.83 15.76
CA LEU A 506 -27.70 -8.43 14.72
C LEU A 506 -27.09 -7.34 13.85
N PHE A 507 -27.51 -7.30 12.58
CA PHE A 507 -27.11 -6.23 11.69
C PHE A 507 -27.68 -4.88 12.18
N TYR A 508 -26.88 -3.83 12.04
CA TYR A 508 -27.43 -2.48 12.12
C TYR A 508 -28.38 -2.23 10.94
N PRO A 509 -29.46 -1.47 11.15
CA PRO A 509 -30.43 -1.20 10.11
C PRO A 509 -29.78 -0.45 8.95
N ARG A 510 -30.35 -0.60 7.75
CA ARG A 510 -29.97 0.17 6.56
C ARG A 510 -29.96 1.67 6.87
N GLY A 511 -28.95 2.37 6.37
CA GLY A 511 -28.75 3.80 6.62
C GLY A 511 -28.06 4.12 7.95
N TYR A 512 -27.69 3.11 8.78
CA TYR A 512 -26.81 3.34 9.92
C TYR A 512 -25.40 3.66 9.42
N SER A 513 -24.84 4.82 9.82
CA SER A 513 -23.51 5.23 9.37
C SER A 513 -22.43 4.34 9.98
N CYS A 514 -21.67 3.66 9.16
CA CYS A 514 -20.56 2.79 9.57
C CYS A 514 -19.20 3.47 9.36
N ARG A 515 -19.08 4.39 8.41
CA ARG A 515 -17.92 5.26 8.22
C ARG A 515 -18.38 6.70 7.94
N TYR A 516 -17.74 7.67 8.55
CA TYR A 516 -18.07 9.08 8.34
C TYR A 516 -17.13 9.70 7.29
N ALA A 517 -17.69 10.59 6.47
CA ALA A 517 -16.90 11.36 5.52
C ALA A 517 -15.80 12.16 6.25
N VAL A 518 -14.58 12.12 5.75
CA VAL A 518 -13.42 12.82 6.33
C VAL A 518 -13.31 14.26 5.84
N ASN A 519 -13.88 14.56 4.66
CA ASN A 519 -13.93 15.91 4.06
C ASN A 519 -15.16 16.07 3.16
N ASP A 520 -15.33 17.25 2.57
CA ASP A 520 -16.49 17.57 1.71
C ASP A 520 -16.57 16.73 0.42
N CYS A 521 -15.45 16.13 -0.02
CA CYS A 521 -15.39 15.32 -1.23
C CYS A 521 -15.57 13.83 -0.96
N ASP A 522 -15.53 13.44 0.30
CA ASP A 522 -15.76 12.08 0.74
C ASP A 522 -17.27 11.80 0.89
N ILE A 523 -17.64 10.53 0.88
CA ILE A 523 -19.02 10.06 1.08
C ILE A 523 -19.03 9.23 2.35
N SER A 524 -20.04 9.46 3.22
CA SER A 524 -20.22 8.60 4.39
C SER A 524 -20.87 7.28 3.98
N GLU A 525 -20.25 6.16 4.30
CA GLU A 525 -20.84 4.84 4.07
C GLU A 525 -21.85 4.50 5.16
N THR A 526 -22.91 3.82 4.73
CA THR A 526 -23.97 3.34 5.61
C THR A 526 -24.17 1.84 5.43
N CYS A 527 -24.54 1.18 6.53
CA CYS A 527 -24.84 -0.25 6.53
C CYS A 527 -26.00 -0.57 5.58
N THR A 528 -25.90 -1.70 4.89
CA THR A 528 -26.93 -2.20 3.96
C THR A 528 -28.09 -2.86 4.69
N GLY A 529 -27.90 -3.30 5.93
CA GLY A 529 -28.90 -3.98 6.76
C GLY A 529 -28.87 -5.50 6.62
N ASP A 530 -28.04 -6.05 5.74
CA ASP A 530 -27.88 -7.48 5.45
C ASP A 530 -26.43 -7.97 5.53
N SER A 531 -25.49 -7.09 5.86
CA SER A 531 -24.07 -7.39 6.03
C SER A 531 -23.52 -6.80 7.33
N GLY A 532 -22.61 -7.50 7.98
CA GLY A 532 -21.85 -6.98 9.12
C GLY A 532 -20.74 -6.02 8.69
N GLN A 533 -20.33 -6.03 7.43
CA GLN A 533 -19.25 -5.19 6.91
C GLN A 533 -19.78 -3.86 6.37
N CYS A 534 -18.97 -2.82 6.51
CA CYS A 534 -19.24 -1.54 5.87
C CYS A 534 -18.98 -1.65 4.37
N PRO A 535 -19.78 -1.00 3.51
CA PRO A 535 -19.51 -0.92 2.08
C PRO A 535 -18.12 -0.31 1.78
N PRO A 536 -17.54 -0.57 0.58
CA PRO A 536 -16.29 0.04 0.15
C PRO A 536 -16.33 1.56 0.21
N ASN A 537 -15.18 2.18 0.49
CA ASN A 537 -15.06 3.62 0.54
C ASN A 537 -15.25 4.25 -0.85
N LEU A 538 -16.18 5.17 -0.94
CA LEU A 538 -16.48 5.94 -2.15
C LEU A 538 -16.30 7.43 -1.89
N HIS A 539 -15.90 8.18 -2.91
CA HIS A 539 -15.83 9.63 -2.86
C HIS A 539 -16.67 10.25 -3.98
N LYS A 540 -16.99 11.53 -3.86
CA LYS A 540 -17.72 12.27 -4.88
C LYS A 540 -16.92 12.30 -6.17
N GLN A 541 -17.63 12.18 -7.28
CA GLN A 541 -17.03 12.30 -8.61
C GLN A 541 -16.29 13.64 -8.78
N ASP A 542 -15.21 13.63 -9.55
CA ASP A 542 -14.44 14.83 -9.83
C ASP A 542 -15.32 15.97 -10.40
N GLY A 543 -15.02 17.18 -9.98
CA GLY A 543 -15.79 18.36 -10.41
C GLY A 543 -16.92 18.80 -9.47
N TYR A 544 -17.31 17.98 -8.46
CA TYR A 544 -18.27 18.43 -7.44
C TYR A 544 -17.72 19.64 -6.67
N MET A 545 -18.62 20.52 -6.24
CA MET A 545 -18.28 21.68 -5.44
C MET A 545 -18.01 21.28 -3.99
N CYS A 546 -17.02 21.93 -3.37
CA CYS A 546 -16.65 21.74 -1.97
C CYS A 546 -16.26 23.08 -1.33
N GLN A 547 -16.10 23.11 0.01
CA GLN A 547 -15.79 24.32 0.80
C GLN A 547 -16.70 25.52 0.43
N VAL A 548 -18.01 25.31 0.57
CA VAL A 548 -19.02 26.35 0.29
C VAL A 548 -18.83 26.97 -1.10
N ASN A 549 -18.64 26.12 -2.11
CA ASN A 549 -18.45 26.50 -3.53
C ASN A 549 -17.13 27.21 -3.85
N GLN A 550 -16.13 27.17 -2.97
CA GLN A 550 -14.81 27.75 -3.23
C GLN A 550 -13.86 26.77 -3.91
N GLY A 551 -14.09 25.46 -3.75
CA GLY A 551 -13.27 24.39 -4.28
C GLY A 551 -14.04 23.41 -5.15
N ARG A 552 -13.29 22.47 -5.74
CA ARG A 552 -13.83 21.31 -6.45
C ARG A 552 -13.18 20.05 -5.97
N CYS A 553 -13.95 18.99 -5.93
CA CYS A 553 -13.43 17.66 -5.67
C CYS A 553 -12.63 17.18 -6.88
N TYR A 554 -11.45 16.67 -6.63
CA TYR A 554 -10.59 16.03 -7.62
C TYR A 554 -9.80 14.91 -6.94
N THR A 555 -9.96 13.67 -7.40
CA THR A 555 -9.37 12.46 -6.79
C THR A 555 -9.63 12.32 -5.27
N GLY A 556 -10.86 12.67 -4.83
CA GLY A 556 -11.27 12.60 -3.42
C GLY A 556 -10.85 13.77 -2.53
N GLU A 557 -10.10 14.74 -3.06
CA GLU A 557 -9.64 15.92 -2.32
C GLU A 557 -10.36 17.19 -2.77
N CYS A 558 -10.59 18.13 -1.83
CA CYS A 558 -11.12 19.44 -2.15
C CYS A 558 -9.98 20.40 -2.57
N LYS A 559 -9.86 20.65 -3.87
CA LYS A 559 -8.79 21.48 -4.44
C LYS A 559 -9.18 22.96 -4.44
N THR A 560 -8.32 23.77 -3.79
CA THR A 560 -8.39 25.24 -3.81
C THR A 560 -6.99 25.81 -3.75
N ARG A 561 -6.76 26.98 -4.37
CA ARG A 561 -5.48 27.71 -4.23
C ARG A 561 -5.18 28.09 -2.78
N GLU A 562 -6.22 28.39 -2.01
CA GLU A 562 -6.12 28.69 -0.58
C GLU A 562 -5.54 27.51 0.21
N ASN A 563 -6.10 26.31 0.02
CA ASN A 563 -5.62 25.09 0.69
C ASN A 563 -4.19 24.73 0.27
N GLN A 564 -3.86 24.91 -1.02
CA GLN A 564 -2.52 24.68 -1.54
C GLN A 564 -1.51 25.64 -0.92
N CYS A 565 -1.81 26.94 -0.83
CA CYS A 565 -0.94 27.91 -0.14
C CYS A 565 -0.74 27.55 1.35
N LYS A 566 -1.80 27.16 2.06
CA LYS A 566 -1.71 26.71 3.46
C LYS A 566 -0.90 25.42 3.59
N TYR A 567 -1.03 24.53 2.65
CA TYR A 567 -0.28 23.26 2.64
C TYR A 567 1.22 23.50 2.51
N ILE A 568 1.62 24.41 1.62
CA ILE A 568 3.04 24.69 1.37
C ILE A 568 3.64 25.56 2.48
N TRP A 569 2.92 26.60 2.95
CA TRP A 569 3.47 27.68 3.77
C TRP A 569 2.94 27.71 5.21
N GLY A 570 1.94 26.87 5.53
CA GLY A 570 1.31 26.79 6.85
C GLY A 570 0.00 27.59 6.95
N SER A 571 -0.72 27.42 8.07
CA SER A 571 -2.10 27.91 8.26
C SER A 571 -2.31 29.43 8.10
N LYS A 572 -1.26 30.23 8.25
CA LYS A 572 -1.32 31.70 8.09
C LYS A 572 -1.22 32.15 6.63
N ALA A 573 -0.81 31.27 5.72
CA ALA A 573 -0.73 31.57 4.30
C ALA A 573 -2.12 31.47 3.65
N GLY A 574 -2.33 32.23 2.61
CA GLY A 574 -3.55 32.20 1.82
C GLY A 574 -3.27 32.47 0.35
N SER A 575 -4.25 32.27 -0.51
CA SER A 575 -4.14 32.60 -1.92
C SER A 575 -4.10 34.11 -2.11
N SER A 576 -3.25 34.60 -3.02
CA SER A 576 -3.28 36.00 -3.43
C SER A 576 -4.57 36.36 -4.16
N GLU A 577 -4.88 37.65 -4.25
CA GLU A 577 -6.05 38.14 -4.98
C GLU A 577 -5.99 37.81 -6.48
N LYS A 578 -7.14 37.73 -7.14
CA LYS A 578 -7.27 37.43 -8.57
C LYS A 578 -6.41 38.33 -9.44
N PHE A 579 -6.30 39.61 -9.06
CA PHE A 579 -5.47 40.59 -9.73
C PHE A 579 -4.02 40.14 -9.88
N CYS A 580 -3.45 39.48 -8.87
CA CYS A 580 -2.09 38.95 -8.92
C CYS A 580 -1.89 37.97 -10.08
N TYR A 581 -2.78 37.02 -10.19
CA TYR A 581 -2.75 35.98 -11.23
C TYR A 581 -2.94 36.60 -12.63
N GLU A 582 -3.92 37.50 -12.79
CA GLU A 582 -4.20 38.17 -14.05
C GLU A 582 -3.03 39.03 -14.51
N LYS A 583 -2.30 39.62 -13.56
CA LYS A 583 -1.17 40.53 -13.87
C LYS A 583 0.11 39.76 -14.15
N LEU A 584 0.52 38.85 -13.25
CA LEU A 584 1.83 38.21 -13.31
C LEU A 584 1.86 37.02 -14.27
N ASN A 585 0.84 36.14 -14.25
CA ASN A 585 0.87 34.95 -15.09
C ASN A 585 0.76 35.25 -16.59
N THR A 586 0.32 36.44 -16.97
CA THR A 586 0.33 36.90 -18.36
C THR A 586 1.69 37.51 -18.79
N GLU A 587 2.66 37.63 -17.90
CA GLU A 587 3.98 38.19 -18.25
C GLU A 587 4.92 37.13 -18.86
N GLY A 588 4.77 35.85 -18.52
CA GLY A 588 5.66 34.78 -18.97
C GLY A 588 7.08 34.93 -18.42
N THR A 589 7.18 35.28 -17.13
CA THR A 589 8.43 35.45 -16.40
C THR A 589 8.55 34.46 -15.26
N GLU A 590 9.72 34.42 -14.58
CA GLU A 590 9.91 33.65 -13.35
C GLU A 590 8.88 34.00 -12.26
N LYS A 591 8.31 35.20 -12.29
CA LYS A 591 7.33 35.69 -11.30
C LYS A 591 5.88 35.32 -11.65
N GLY A 592 5.63 34.81 -12.85
CA GLY A 592 4.31 34.44 -13.29
C GLY A 592 4.34 33.85 -14.72
N ASN A 593 3.86 32.63 -14.84
CA ASN A 593 3.90 31.84 -16.08
C ASN A 593 2.96 30.62 -15.98
N CYS A 594 2.82 29.88 -17.10
CA CYS A 594 2.09 28.61 -17.18
C CYS A 594 3.03 27.44 -17.50
N GLY A 595 4.19 27.41 -16.86
CA GLY A 595 5.19 26.37 -17.06
C GLY A 595 6.42 26.87 -17.78
N LYS A 596 7.33 25.94 -18.09
CA LYS A 596 8.61 26.19 -18.72
C LYS A 596 8.83 25.23 -19.88
N ASP A 597 9.28 25.77 -21.03
CA ASP A 597 9.71 24.97 -22.18
C ASP A 597 11.21 25.22 -22.40
N GLY A 598 12.03 24.21 -22.09
CA GLY A 598 13.48 24.37 -22.01
C GLY A 598 13.86 25.47 -21.00
N ASP A 599 14.50 26.54 -21.48
CA ASP A 599 14.90 27.70 -20.67
C ASP A 599 13.90 28.86 -20.72
N ARG A 600 12.83 28.73 -21.48
CA ARG A 600 11.86 29.83 -21.69
C ARG A 600 10.60 29.61 -20.83
N TRP A 601 10.18 30.66 -20.09
CA TRP A 601 8.89 30.68 -19.41
C TRP A 601 7.73 30.84 -20.38
N ILE A 602 6.66 30.04 -20.19
CA ILE A 602 5.47 30.07 -21.02
C ILE A 602 4.49 31.11 -20.45
N GLN A 603 4.10 32.07 -21.26
CA GLN A 603 3.06 33.01 -20.92
C GLN A 603 1.70 32.34 -20.85
N CYS A 604 0.93 32.55 -19.76
CA CYS A 604 -0.45 32.08 -19.69
C CYS A 604 -1.36 32.82 -20.66
N SER A 605 -2.28 32.12 -21.30
CA SER A 605 -3.42 32.78 -21.95
C SER A 605 -4.30 33.45 -20.89
N LYS A 606 -5.08 34.47 -21.28
CA LYS A 606 -6.04 35.12 -20.35
C LYS A 606 -7.03 34.14 -19.71
N HIS A 607 -7.27 33.02 -20.36
CA HIS A 607 -8.16 31.97 -19.87
C HIS A 607 -7.49 31.07 -18.82
N ASP A 608 -6.17 30.87 -18.93
CA ASP A 608 -5.40 29.94 -18.10
C ASP A 608 -4.71 30.58 -16.90
N VAL A 609 -4.82 31.91 -16.70
CA VAL A 609 -4.09 32.65 -15.68
C VAL A 609 -4.25 32.10 -14.26
N PHE A 610 -5.39 31.48 -13.97
CA PHE A 610 -5.66 30.88 -12.66
C PHE A 610 -5.14 29.44 -12.50
N CYS A 611 -4.54 28.87 -13.54
CA CYS A 611 -3.96 27.53 -13.58
C CYS A 611 -2.42 27.54 -13.73
N GLY A 612 -1.81 28.72 -13.78
CA GLY A 612 -0.36 28.88 -13.87
C GLY A 612 0.32 28.92 -12.50
N TYR A 613 1.32 29.81 -12.40
CA TYR A 613 2.13 29.95 -11.19
C TYR A 613 1.29 30.35 -9.98
N LEU A 614 1.50 29.65 -8.85
CA LEU A 614 0.75 29.82 -7.62
C LEU A 614 1.26 31.05 -6.85
N LEU A 615 0.36 31.97 -6.55
CA LEU A 615 0.66 33.18 -5.82
C LEU A 615 -0.03 33.17 -4.45
N CYS A 616 0.78 33.32 -3.40
CA CYS A 616 0.33 33.24 -2.02
C CYS A 616 0.62 34.53 -1.24
N THR A 617 -0.13 34.70 -0.17
CA THR A 617 0.12 35.75 0.86
C THR A 617 0.80 35.09 2.07
N ASN A 618 1.51 35.87 2.87
CA ASN A 618 2.21 35.43 4.08
C ASN A 618 3.17 34.24 3.84
N VAL A 619 3.89 34.27 2.72
CA VAL A 619 4.88 33.27 2.37
C VAL A 619 6.07 33.33 3.32
N GLY A 620 6.44 32.20 3.91
CA GLY A 620 7.60 32.08 4.81
C GLY A 620 8.93 32.00 4.06
N ARG A 621 10.04 32.02 4.79
CA ARG A 621 11.38 31.82 4.21
C ARG A 621 11.66 30.37 3.81
N THR A 622 11.04 29.44 4.48
CA THR A 622 11.17 28.00 4.23
C THR A 622 9.77 27.40 4.08
N PRO A 623 9.53 26.58 3.06
CA PRO A 623 8.26 25.87 2.95
C PRO A 623 8.13 24.82 4.04
N ARG A 624 6.90 24.47 4.37
CA ARG A 624 6.58 23.36 5.29
C ARG A 624 6.86 22.01 4.66
N ILE A 625 6.70 21.91 3.34
CA ILE A 625 6.88 20.72 2.54
C ILE A 625 7.76 21.01 1.33
N GLY A 626 8.57 20.04 0.93
CA GLY A 626 9.48 20.16 -0.21
C GLY A 626 10.69 21.06 0.06
N MET A 627 11.42 21.38 -0.99
CA MET A 627 12.61 22.23 -0.95
C MET A 627 12.45 23.41 -1.90
N MET A 628 12.94 24.58 -1.46
CA MET A 628 12.99 25.76 -2.32
C MET A 628 13.93 25.53 -3.50
N LYS A 629 13.46 25.88 -4.70
CA LYS A 629 14.28 26.03 -5.91
C LYS A 629 14.34 27.51 -6.26
N GLY A 630 15.47 28.14 -6.03
CA GLY A 630 15.63 29.59 -6.15
C GLY A 630 15.07 30.35 -4.94
N ASP A 631 14.81 31.63 -5.11
CA ASP A 631 14.34 32.53 -4.08
C ASP A 631 12.83 32.77 -4.15
N VAL A 632 12.25 33.15 -3.01
CA VAL A 632 10.88 33.67 -2.97
C VAL A 632 10.82 34.94 -3.82
N THR A 633 9.84 35.04 -4.71
CA THR A 633 9.67 36.22 -5.61
C THR A 633 8.58 37.16 -5.05
N PRO A 634 8.90 38.03 -4.06
CA PRO A 634 7.91 38.94 -3.52
C PRO A 634 7.65 40.07 -4.53
N THR A 635 6.38 40.23 -4.86
CA THR A 635 5.94 41.35 -5.71
C THR A 635 4.76 42.03 -5.02
N SER A 636 4.77 43.36 -4.97
CA SER A 636 3.69 44.13 -4.37
C SER A 636 3.19 45.17 -5.37
N PHE A 637 1.89 45.28 -5.47
CA PHE A 637 1.23 46.27 -6.32
C PHE A 637 0.35 47.18 -5.49
N ASN A 638 0.29 48.46 -5.88
CA ASN A 638 -0.67 49.40 -5.34
C ASN A 638 -1.92 49.35 -6.26
N HIS A 639 -2.99 48.76 -5.78
CA HIS A 639 -4.23 48.59 -6.53
C HIS A 639 -5.38 49.22 -5.72
N GLN A 640 -6.09 50.20 -6.29
CA GLN A 640 -7.22 50.88 -5.66
C GLN A 640 -6.90 51.44 -4.25
N GLY A 641 -5.66 51.90 -4.03
CA GLY A 641 -5.21 52.43 -2.76
C GLY A 641 -4.74 51.41 -1.71
N ASN A 642 -4.85 50.11 -2.01
CA ASN A 642 -4.36 49.03 -1.16
C ASN A 642 -3.07 48.43 -1.72
N VAL A 643 -2.16 48.05 -0.83
CA VAL A 643 -0.96 47.27 -1.21
C VAL A 643 -1.31 45.78 -1.24
N ILE A 644 -1.31 45.21 -2.44
CA ILE A 644 -1.58 43.79 -2.66
C ILE A 644 -0.24 43.08 -2.76
N GLN A 645 -0.07 42.00 -2.00
CA GLN A 645 1.08 41.12 -2.06
C GLN A 645 0.81 39.94 -3.02
N CYS A 646 1.70 39.73 -3.99
CA CYS A 646 1.65 38.69 -4.99
C CYS A 646 2.98 37.93 -4.92
N THR A 647 3.09 36.99 -4.01
CA THR A 647 4.36 36.28 -3.75
C THR A 647 4.26 34.83 -4.22
N GLY A 648 5.22 34.42 -5.02
CA GLY A 648 5.36 33.04 -5.46
C GLY A 648 6.72 32.46 -5.11
N ALA A 649 6.85 31.15 -5.21
CA ALA A 649 8.11 30.41 -5.09
C ALA A 649 7.99 29.05 -5.75
N HIS A 650 9.08 28.57 -6.34
CA HIS A 650 9.19 27.20 -6.79
C HIS A 650 9.56 26.29 -5.61
N VAL A 651 8.73 25.32 -5.33
CA VAL A 651 8.91 24.36 -4.24
C VAL A 651 8.88 22.96 -4.81
N LEU A 652 10.05 22.34 -4.89
CA LEU A 652 10.18 21.00 -5.45
C LEU A 652 9.99 19.92 -4.38
N LEU A 653 9.21 18.92 -4.73
CA LEU A 653 9.22 17.62 -4.05
C LEU A 653 10.40 16.78 -4.55
N ASP A 654 10.66 15.65 -3.87
CA ASP A 654 11.76 14.75 -4.22
C ASP A 654 11.58 14.06 -5.59
N ASP A 655 10.38 14.07 -6.13
CA ASP A 655 10.01 13.52 -7.43
C ASP A 655 10.05 14.56 -8.57
N ASP A 656 10.68 15.72 -8.35
CA ASP A 656 10.72 16.90 -9.24
C ASP A 656 9.34 17.56 -9.46
N THR A 657 8.30 17.18 -8.75
CA THR A 657 7.01 17.87 -8.79
C THR A 657 7.16 19.27 -8.20
N ASP A 658 6.79 20.29 -8.94
CA ASP A 658 6.86 21.69 -8.49
C ASP A 658 5.50 22.14 -7.95
N LEU A 659 5.41 22.27 -6.63
CA LEU A 659 4.23 22.78 -5.92
C LEU A 659 4.00 24.29 -6.12
N GLY A 660 4.93 24.99 -6.76
CA GLY A 660 4.80 26.41 -7.13
C GLY A 660 3.79 26.68 -8.24
N TYR A 661 3.18 25.64 -8.82
CA TYR A 661 2.08 25.74 -9.78
C TYR A 661 0.76 25.34 -9.17
N VAL A 662 -0.34 25.94 -9.68
CA VAL A 662 -1.70 25.59 -9.26
C VAL A 662 -1.98 24.12 -9.60
N GLU A 663 -2.45 23.36 -8.60
CA GLU A 663 -2.73 21.93 -8.74
C GLU A 663 -3.93 21.65 -9.66
N ASP A 664 -3.88 20.50 -10.34
CA ASP A 664 -5.02 19.98 -11.10
C ASP A 664 -6.27 19.83 -10.23
N GLY A 665 -7.45 20.01 -10.84
CA GLY A 665 -8.73 20.01 -10.13
C GLY A 665 -9.10 21.35 -9.48
N THR A 666 -8.17 22.30 -9.36
CA THR A 666 -8.45 23.63 -8.78
C THR A 666 -9.39 24.44 -9.67
N PRO A 667 -10.48 25.07 -9.12
CA PRO A 667 -11.40 25.84 -9.94
C PRO A 667 -10.76 27.07 -10.55
N CYS A 668 -10.99 27.28 -11.85
CA CYS A 668 -10.52 28.45 -12.60
C CYS A 668 -11.64 29.28 -13.22
N GLY A 669 -12.87 28.79 -13.21
CA GLY A 669 -14.07 29.47 -13.72
C GLY A 669 -15.35 28.69 -13.40
N PRO A 670 -16.53 29.23 -13.80
CA PRO A 670 -17.78 28.52 -13.66
C PRO A 670 -17.74 27.18 -14.42
N SER A 671 -17.99 26.06 -13.75
CA SER A 671 -17.92 24.71 -14.32
C SER A 671 -16.61 24.39 -15.04
N MET A 672 -15.51 24.99 -14.59
CA MET A 672 -14.16 24.79 -15.13
C MET A 672 -13.18 24.46 -14.02
N MET A 673 -12.13 23.70 -14.36
CA MET A 673 -11.02 23.42 -13.46
C MET A 673 -9.68 23.32 -14.20
N CYS A 674 -8.62 23.49 -13.45
CA CYS A 674 -7.25 23.40 -13.95
C CYS A 674 -6.85 21.95 -14.24
N LEU A 675 -6.24 21.71 -15.39
CA LEU A 675 -5.57 20.47 -15.76
C LEU A 675 -4.36 20.82 -16.63
N ASP A 676 -3.21 20.35 -16.25
CA ASP A 676 -1.94 20.56 -16.96
C ASP A 676 -1.76 22.07 -17.33
N HIS A 677 -1.89 22.94 -16.32
CA HIS A 677 -1.80 24.40 -16.43
C HIS A 677 -2.83 25.09 -17.36
N LYS A 678 -3.89 24.37 -17.77
CA LYS A 678 -4.97 24.89 -18.60
C LYS A 678 -6.29 24.89 -17.85
N CYS A 679 -7.10 25.90 -18.09
CA CYS A 679 -8.44 26.00 -17.56
C CYS A 679 -9.44 25.32 -18.51
N LEU A 680 -9.95 24.14 -18.15
CA LEU A 680 -10.79 23.32 -19.01
C LEU A 680 -12.19 23.13 -18.42
N PRO A 681 -13.23 23.04 -19.28
CA PRO A 681 -14.57 22.67 -18.84
C PRO A 681 -14.61 21.28 -18.23
N ILE A 682 -15.33 21.08 -17.13
CA ILE A 682 -15.48 19.77 -16.46
C ILE A 682 -16.03 18.70 -17.44
N GLN A 683 -16.91 19.10 -18.36
CA GLN A 683 -17.50 18.19 -19.37
C GLN A 683 -16.46 17.63 -20.35
N SER A 684 -15.28 18.28 -20.50
CA SER A 684 -14.21 17.79 -21.37
C SER A 684 -13.39 16.63 -20.77
N LEU A 685 -13.65 16.27 -19.50
CA LEU A 685 -12.91 15.24 -18.78
C LEU A 685 -13.26 13.79 -19.16
N ASN A 686 -14.13 13.58 -20.13
CA ASN A 686 -14.57 12.24 -20.55
C ASN A 686 -15.00 11.31 -19.39
N MET A 687 -15.58 11.89 -18.33
CA MET A 687 -16.03 11.13 -17.18
C MET A 687 -17.30 10.36 -17.53
N SER A 688 -17.40 9.12 -17.02
CA SER A 688 -18.64 8.37 -17.09
C SER A 688 -19.75 9.13 -16.36
N THR A 689 -20.94 9.19 -16.95
CA THR A 689 -22.08 9.90 -16.36
C THR A 689 -22.87 8.97 -15.45
N CYS A 690 -23.21 9.47 -14.26
CA CYS A 690 -24.14 8.77 -13.37
C CYS A 690 -25.55 8.67 -13.97
N PRO A 691 -26.35 7.71 -13.52
CA PRO A 691 -27.76 7.59 -13.89
C PRO A 691 -28.55 8.89 -13.66
N ILE A 692 -29.37 9.23 -14.64
CA ILE A 692 -30.26 10.40 -14.59
C ILE A 692 -31.67 9.90 -14.27
N GLY A 693 -32.32 10.47 -13.28
CA GLY A 693 -33.67 10.11 -12.88
C GLY A 693 -34.75 10.63 -13.80
N PRO A 694 -36.02 10.25 -13.55
CA PRO A 694 -37.17 10.68 -14.32
C PRO A 694 -37.39 12.21 -14.36
N ASN A 695 -36.83 12.91 -13.35
CA ASN A 695 -36.88 14.38 -13.25
C ASN A 695 -35.81 15.08 -14.11
N GLY A 696 -35.01 14.34 -14.88
CA GLY A 696 -33.89 14.86 -15.69
C GLY A 696 -32.66 15.28 -14.90
N GLN A 697 -32.61 14.96 -13.61
CA GLN A 697 -31.47 15.29 -12.73
C GLN A 697 -30.61 14.05 -12.43
N VAL A 698 -29.31 14.27 -12.32
CA VAL A 698 -28.36 13.22 -11.91
C VAL A 698 -28.73 12.71 -10.51
N CYS A 699 -28.82 11.38 -10.35
CA CYS A 699 -29.24 10.71 -9.12
C CYS A 699 -30.60 11.27 -8.58
N SER A 700 -31.49 11.68 -9.45
CA SER A 700 -32.82 12.28 -9.12
C SER A 700 -32.77 13.47 -8.17
N ALA A 701 -31.60 14.09 -7.94
CA ALA A 701 -31.32 15.06 -6.88
C ALA A 701 -31.55 14.51 -5.44
N HIS A 702 -31.61 13.19 -5.27
CA HIS A 702 -31.74 12.47 -4.00
C HIS A 702 -30.56 11.57 -3.72
N GLY A 703 -29.39 11.95 -4.22
CA GLY A 703 -28.12 11.23 -4.03
C GLY A 703 -26.96 11.97 -4.69
N VAL A 704 -25.80 11.41 -4.54
CA VAL A 704 -24.52 11.94 -5.05
C VAL A 704 -23.91 10.97 -6.05
N CYS A 705 -23.43 11.49 -7.18
CA CYS A 705 -22.63 10.71 -8.13
C CYS A 705 -21.24 10.45 -7.53
N ASN A 706 -20.87 9.20 -7.45
CA ASN A 706 -19.59 8.79 -6.88
C ASN A 706 -18.51 8.53 -7.96
N ASN A 707 -17.29 8.22 -7.53
CA ASN A 707 -16.13 7.97 -8.38
C ASN A 707 -16.27 6.72 -9.27
N GLU A 708 -17.21 5.82 -8.99
CA GLU A 708 -17.53 4.65 -9.82
C GLU A 708 -18.64 4.94 -10.86
N ALA A 709 -19.05 6.21 -11.00
CA ALA A 709 -20.15 6.64 -11.84
C ALA A 709 -21.49 5.96 -11.49
N THR A 710 -21.70 5.64 -10.22
CA THR A 710 -22.95 5.16 -9.66
C THR A 710 -23.53 6.17 -8.67
N CYS A 711 -24.83 6.07 -8.37
CA CYS A 711 -25.48 6.97 -7.42
C CYS A 711 -25.40 6.40 -5.99
N THR A 712 -24.85 7.16 -5.06
CA THR A 712 -25.01 6.93 -3.63
C THR A 712 -26.23 7.73 -3.15
N CYS A 713 -27.31 7.02 -2.84
CA CYS A 713 -28.59 7.66 -2.51
C CYS A 713 -28.64 8.17 -1.06
N ASP A 714 -29.41 9.23 -0.83
CA ASP A 714 -29.73 9.73 0.50
C ASP A 714 -30.49 8.66 1.31
N ALA A 715 -30.43 8.74 2.65
CA ALA A 715 -30.91 7.69 3.57
C ALA A 715 -32.38 7.27 3.39
N THR A 716 -33.22 8.08 2.72
CA THR A 716 -34.64 7.83 2.50
C THR A 716 -34.95 7.50 1.05
N TRP A 717 -33.95 7.28 0.23
CA TRP A 717 -34.09 7.03 -1.20
C TRP A 717 -33.34 5.78 -1.63
N ALA A 718 -33.81 5.14 -2.69
CA ALA A 718 -33.20 3.90 -3.25
C ALA A 718 -33.34 3.86 -4.78
N GLY A 719 -32.78 2.82 -5.37
CA GLY A 719 -32.74 2.62 -6.81
C GLY A 719 -31.37 2.99 -7.38
N THR A 720 -31.10 2.61 -8.61
CA THR A 720 -29.84 2.91 -9.31
C THR A 720 -29.69 4.41 -9.61
N ASP A 721 -30.80 5.12 -9.68
CA ASP A 721 -30.90 6.55 -9.97
C ASP A 721 -31.50 7.37 -8.80
N CYS A 722 -31.64 6.75 -7.61
CA CYS A 722 -32.22 7.37 -6.40
C CYS A 722 -33.65 7.94 -6.60
N SER A 723 -34.42 7.39 -7.50
CA SER A 723 -35.80 7.87 -7.78
C SER A 723 -36.88 7.27 -6.87
N MET A 724 -36.59 6.17 -6.18
CA MET A 724 -37.54 5.44 -5.35
C MET A 724 -37.48 5.88 -3.89
N PRO A 725 -38.58 6.33 -3.27
CA PRO A 725 -38.60 6.58 -1.84
C PRO A 725 -38.41 5.27 -1.04
N ASP A 726 -37.53 5.30 -0.07
CA ASP A 726 -37.26 4.19 0.85
C ASP A 726 -37.17 4.73 2.29
N PRO A 727 -38.32 5.08 2.89
CA PRO A 727 -38.35 5.63 4.24
C PRO A 727 -37.81 4.60 5.24
N PRO A 728 -37.04 5.02 6.28
CA PRO A 728 -36.56 4.11 7.31
C PRO A 728 -37.75 3.38 7.93
N LYS A 729 -37.69 2.04 7.97
CA LYS A 729 -38.67 1.26 8.73
C LYS A 729 -38.54 1.65 10.19
N GLU A 730 -39.54 2.26 10.77
CA GLU A 730 -39.66 2.44 12.22
C GLU A 730 -39.65 1.06 12.86
N THR A 731 -38.61 0.73 13.60
CA THR A 731 -38.60 -0.47 14.44
C THR A 731 -39.47 -0.19 15.63
N ASP A 732 -40.75 -0.55 15.53
CA ASP A 732 -41.61 -0.70 16.70
C ASP A 732 -41.01 -1.76 17.61
N ILE A 733 -40.39 -1.30 18.70
CA ILE A 733 -40.03 -2.12 19.82
C ILE A 733 -41.28 -2.33 20.65
N THR A 734 -42.18 -3.16 20.19
CA THR A 734 -43.14 -3.91 21.04
C THR A 734 -43.89 -4.93 20.19
N THR A 735 -43.85 -6.15 20.71
CA THR A 735 -44.66 -7.35 20.37
C THR A 735 -44.05 -8.31 19.36
N THR A 736 -43.67 -9.45 19.94
CA THR A 736 -43.51 -10.78 19.32
C THR A 736 -44.67 -11.09 18.37
N GLU A 737 -44.44 -10.93 17.06
CA GLU A 737 -45.19 -11.66 16.03
C GLU A 737 -44.20 -12.19 14.99
N GLU A 738 -44.29 -13.49 14.75
CA GLU A 738 -43.54 -14.18 13.70
C GLU A 738 -43.71 -13.52 12.33
N PRO A 739 -42.68 -13.32 11.50
CA PRO A 739 -42.82 -12.73 10.19
C PRO A 739 -43.61 -13.67 9.29
N LYS A 740 -44.85 -13.31 8.98
CA LYS A 740 -45.63 -13.91 7.88
C LYS A 740 -44.89 -13.58 6.58
N VAL A 741 -44.09 -14.51 6.10
CA VAL A 741 -43.53 -14.49 4.75
C VAL A 741 -44.67 -14.29 3.77
N SER A 742 -44.63 -13.21 3.00
CA SER A 742 -45.71 -12.87 2.06
C SER A 742 -45.78 -13.96 0.99
N VAL A 743 -46.92 -14.65 0.95
CA VAL A 743 -47.24 -15.75 0.01
C VAL A 743 -47.16 -15.31 -1.46
N ALA A 744 -47.10 -14.00 -1.72
CA ALA A 744 -47.03 -13.40 -3.06
C ALA A 744 -45.64 -13.61 -3.72
N THR A 745 -44.54 -13.43 -2.96
CA THR A 745 -43.17 -13.54 -3.50
C THR A 745 -42.84 -14.99 -3.83
N ASN A 746 -43.26 -15.93 -2.99
CA ASN A 746 -43.07 -17.35 -3.26
C ASN A 746 -43.91 -17.86 -4.45
N ARG A 747 -45.06 -17.27 -4.73
CA ARG A 747 -45.84 -17.56 -5.96
C ARG A 747 -45.14 -17.05 -7.23
N LEU A 748 -44.49 -15.89 -7.19
CA LEU A 748 -43.76 -15.33 -8.32
C LEU A 748 -42.52 -16.16 -8.64
N ILE A 749 -41.74 -16.51 -7.62
CA ILE A 749 -40.53 -17.37 -7.78
C ILE A 749 -40.94 -18.77 -8.26
N GLY A 750 -42.02 -19.35 -7.71
CA GLY A 750 -42.55 -20.62 -8.17
C GLY A 750 -43.03 -20.61 -9.61
N ALA A 751 -43.67 -19.52 -10.05
CA ALA A 751 -44.15 -19.37 -11.43
C ALA A 751 -42.99 -19.20 -12.43
N VAL A 752 -41.95 -18.45 -12.08
CA VAL A 752 -40.77 -18.28 -12.93
C VAL A 752 -39.95 -19.57 -13.01
N ALA A 753 -39.74 -20.27 -11.90
CA ALA A 753 -39.07 -21.56 -11.90
C ALA A 753 -39.85 -22.65 -12.65
N GLY A 754 -41.19 -22.65 -12.53
CA GLY A 754 -42.09 -23.55 -13.27
C GLY A 754 -42.08 -23.31 -14.78
N THR A 755 -42.02 -22.07 -15.22
CA THR A 755 -41.91 -21.73 -16.65
C THR A 755 -40.58 -22.09 -17.26
N ILE A 756 -39.47 -21.91 -16.53
CA ILE A 756 -38.12 -22.33 -16.97
C ILE A 756 -38.05 -23.85 -17.09
N LEU A 757 -38.59 -24.60 -16.14
CA LEU A 757 -38.65 -26.08 -16.19
C LEU A 757 -39.53 -26.55 -17.34
N ALA A 758 -40.71 -25.96 -17.57
CA ALA A 758 -41.60 -26.32 -18.66
C ALA A 758 -40.96 -26.03 -20.04
N LEU A 759 -40.26 -24.89 -20.21
CA LEU A 759 -39.50 -24.58 -21.42
C LEU A 759 -38.34 -25.57 -21.62
N GLY A 760 -37.64 -25.95 -20.55
CA GLY A 760 -36.58 -26.97 -20.61
C GLY A 760 -37.06 -28.33 -21.07
N VAL A 761 -38.26 -28.79 -20.60
CA VAL A 761 -38.88 -30.06 -21.03
C VAL A 761 -39.37 -29.97 -22.48
N ILE A 762 -39.95 -28.84 -22.91
CA ILE A 762 -40.40 -28.64 -24.29
C ILE A 762 -39.22 -28.63 -25.27
N PHE A 763 -38.16 -27.86 -24.96
CA PHE A 763 -36.98 -27.82 -25.85
C PHE A 763 -36.12 -29.08 -25.77
N GLY A 764 -35.99 -29.71 -24.61
CA GLY A 764 -35.31 -31.01 -24.47
C GLY A 764 -36.06 -32.13 -25.13
N GLY A 765 -37.40 -32.17 -25.01
CA GLY A 765 -38.26 -33.17 -25.65
C GLY A 765 -38.28 -33.06 -27.16
N THR A 766 -38.32 -31.82 -27.73
CA THR A 766 -38.27 -31.61 -29.16
C THR A 766 -36.88 -31.94 -29.73
N GLY A 767 -35.80 -31.60 -29.01
CA GLY A 767 -34.42 -32.00 -29.39
C GLY A 767 -34.25 -33.51 -29.46
N TRP A 768 -34.73 -34.23 -28.44
CA TRP A 768 -34.69 -35.70 -28.39
C TRP A 768 -35.56 -36.35 -29.45
N GLY A 769 -36.73 -35.76 -29.75
CA GLY A 769 -37.62 -36.20 -30.82
C GLY A 769 -36.99 -36.05 -32.21
N ILE A 770 -36.30 -34.92 -32.47
CA ILE A 770 -35.63 -34.65 -33.76
C ILE A 770 -34.42 -35.61 -33.94
N GLU A 771 -33.68 -35.91 -32.88
CA GLU A 771 -32.54 -36.82 -32.94
C GLU A 771 -32.98 -38.29 -33.20
N ASN A 772 -34.08 -38.75 -32.59
CA ASN A 772 -34.64 -40.06 -32.86
C ASN A 772 -35.27 -40.19 -34.24
N VAL A 773 -35.85 -39.12 -34.78
CA VAL A 773 -36.35 -39.13 -36.19
C VAL A 773 -35.19 -39.16 -37.18
N LYS A 774 -34.05 -38.47 -36.89
CA LYS A 774 -32.84 -38.58 -37.72
C LYS A 774 -32.19 -39.96 -37.67
N LYS A 775 -32.16 -40.63 -36.48
CA LYS A 775 -31.65 -42.01 -36.34
C LYS A 775 -32.51 -43.05 -37.11
N ARG A 776 -33.84 -42.86 -37.23
CA ARG A 776 -34.71 -43.77 -38.00
C ARG A 776 -34.61 -43.53 -39.51
N ARG A 777 -34.04 -42.43 -39.98
CA ARG A 777 -33.81 -42.15 -41.42
C ARG A 777 -32.47 -42.65 -41.94
N TYR A 778 -31.60 -43.18 -41.09
CA TYR A 778 -30.27 -43.66 -41.50
C TYR A 778 -30.04 -45.05 -40.90
N ASP A 779 -30.84 -46.04 -41.42
CA ASP A 779 -30.58 -47.47 -41.20
C ASP A 779 -30.32 -48.06 -42.60
N PRO A 780 -29.05 -48.37 -42.99
CA PRO A 780 -28.71 -48.84 -44.29
C PRO A 780 -29.03 -50.31 -44.54
N ASN A 781 -29.65 -51.07 -43.59
CA ASN A 781 -29.92 -52.52 -43.68
C ASN A 781 -31.39 -52.88 -43.89
N ALA A 782 -32.26 -51.95 -44.31
CA ALA A 782 -33.65 -52.27 -44.67
C ALA A 782 -33.80 -52.43 -46.20
N GLN A 783 -33.02 -53.33 -46.82
CA GLN A 783 -33.34 -53.92 -48.10
C GLN A 783 -33.05 -55.40 -48.00
N ALA A 784 -34.10 -56.16 -47.85
CA ALA A 784 -34.36 -57.53 -48.35
C ALA A 784 -35.32 -58.25 -47.35
N ILE A 785 -36.56 -58.15 -47.62
CA ILE A 785 -37.52 -59.25 -47.92
C ILE A 785 -38.83 -58.55 -48.24
#